data_b2172ee90671a1057c79a6a63e837d8d
#
_entry.id   b2172ee90671a1057c79a6a63e837d8d
#
_cell.length_a   1.000
_cell.length_b   1.000
_cell.length_c   1.000
_cell.angle_alpha   90.00
_cell.angle_beta   90.00
_cell.angle_gamma   90.00
#
_symmetry.space_group_name_H-M   'P 1'
#
loop_
_entity.id
_entity.type
_entity.pdbx_description
1 polymer ?
#
loop_
_entity_poly.entity_id
_entity_poly.type
_entity_poly.pdbx_seq_one_letter_code
_entity_poly.pdbx_strand_id
1 'polypeptide(L)'
;MKLKFNGFLVLLLVLVAQLTFAQERSVSGTVSDNSGMPLPGVSVLIKGTRTGTQTDFDGKFTIKASTSQVLVFSYIGMKSQEVPASASTISVKLKDDSVELEGVVVTTALGIKREKNSLGYSSTTINSEELNKASQGNVADALKGKVAGVTISSASTDPGASSGVIIRGFSSLSGNNQPLYVVDGIPVNNGSTYSDSLNGGYDFGRGSNDINPEDIETMSILKGAAATALYGSRAASGVILITTKKGKAGKMDISFSNATSFTEILRTPKYQSEFGQGWNGQHFLGENGSWGPKFDGVVRPWGNVVDDSQLIKPFSFQKDQLEHFFDTGTNVLNSLSLSGGNGDSSVRLSYSNSQQDGIMPTDADKFERNTLGLSGTSKVGNITITGSLNYVNTGGSGVATGQGLTVMNNLMQIPTDIPITEFKDYNNKFHNVSNYYTPYGVTNPYFTLSQNGSKYAKDRIYGSVEVKYDVNKWSNFIYRFGLDQSSESLAVWTSRVDAAPGSPNDGSSTEAPGSYGESKTITKQINHEILYNLDFKLNTSFDLQSSFGFNMNQRTGSVISGSVASQDLAGFHSFDNSSEIARASSSRSERKLYGVYNSTTLSFKNQLFLTTTLRNDWYSTLPEGNRSVLYGGVNASWAFTDTFPGIKNVINFGKLRANYGETGVDTNPYQVL
;
A
#
# COMPACT_ATOMS: atom_id res chain seq x y z
N MET A 1 42.12 7.61 -49.43
CA MET A 1 40.68 7.24 -49.35
C MET A 1 39.86 7.90 -48.23
N LYS A 2 40.46 8.78 -47.43
CA LYS A 2 39.76 9.51 -46.31
C LYS A 2 39.10 10.84 -46.69
N LEU A 3 39.42 11.43 -47.83
CA LEU A 3 38.85 12.74 -48.24
C LEU A 3 37.47 12.65 -48.92
N LYS A 4 37.08 11.49 -49.48
CA LYS A 4 35.78 11.35 -50.18
C LYS A 4 34.60 11.08 -49.22
N PHE A 5 34.85 10.58 -48.01
CA PHE A 5 33.81 10.27 -47.06
C PHE A 5 33.28 11.54 -46.34
N ASN A 6 34.15 12.50 -46.05
CA ASN A 6 33.77 13.76 -45.44
C ASN A 6 32.94 14.66 -46.38
N GLY A 7 33.19 14.60 -47.70
CA GLY A 7 32.38 15.34 -48.67
C GLY A 7 30.95 14.81 -48.79
N PHE A 8 30.79 13.48 -48.71
CA PHE A 8 29.46 12.87 -48.71
C PHE A 8 28.66 13.15 -47.42
N LEU A 9 29.34 13.17 -46.29
CA LEU A 9 28.72 13.51 -44.99
C LEU A 9 28.26 14.97 -44.93
N VAL A 10 29.07 15.89 -45.47
CA VAL A 10 28.70 17.31 -45.59
C VAL A 10 27.55 17.51 -46.59
N LEU A 11 27.55 16.79 -47.69
CA LEU A 11 26.44 16.81 -48.66
C LEU A 11 25.14 16.25 -48.06
N LEU A 12 25.22 15.19 -47.26
CA LEU A 12 24.09 14.60 -46.56
C LEU A 12 23.55 15.54 -45.46
N LEU A 13 24.45 16.22 -44.72
CA LEU A 13 24.05 17.22 -43.70
C LEU A 13 23.39 18.46 -44.37
N VAL A 14 23.88 18.90 -45.54
CA VAL A 14 23.27 20.02 -46.30
C VAL A 14 21.90 19.60 -46.85
N LEU A 15 21.76 18.34 -47.31
CA LEU A 15 20.48 17.82 -47.78
C LEU A 15 19.45 17.66 -46.65
N VAL A 16 19.87 17.24 -45.46
CA VAL A 16 19.03 17.13 -44.26
C VAL A 16 18.65 18.52 -43.74
N ALA A 17 19.54 19.52 -43.85
CA ALA A 17 19.26 20.91 -43.50
C ALA A 17 18.23 21.60 -44.41
N GLN A 18 18.07 21.13 -45.66
CA GLN A 18 17.06 21.68 -46.58
C GLN A 18 15.65 21.09 -46.39
N LEU A 19 15.49 20.03 -45.57
CA LEU A 19 14.18 19.43 -45.31
C LEU A 19 13.42 20.05 -44.13
N THR A 20 13.93 21.10 -43.47
CA THR A 20 13.38 21.61 -42.21
C THR A 20 12.73 23.00 -42.26
N PHE A 21 12.49 23.59 -43.44
CA PHE A 21 11.68 24.80 -43.52
C PHE A 21 10.21 24.47 -43.92
N ALA A 22 9.45 23.95 -42.94
CA ALA A 22 7.98 24.07 -43.00
C ALA A 22 7.64 25.56 -42.96
N GLN A 23 7.19 26.12 -44.04
CA GLN A 23 6.84 27.53 -44.19
C GLN A 23 5.70 27.87 -43.24
N GLU A 24 5.97 28.57 -42.11
CA GLU A 24 4.96 29.11 -41.22
C GLU A 24 4.11 30.12 -42.01
N ARG A 25 2.83 29.94 -41.93
CA ARG A 25 1.85 30.90 -42.46
C ARG A 25 0.96 31.45 -41.35
N SER A 26 0.36 32.61 -41.59
CA SER A 26 -0.64 33.15 -40.68
C SER A 26 -1.95 32.39 -40.89
N VAL A 27 -2.43 31.76 -39.82
CA VAL A 27 -3.73 31.10 -39.74
C VAL A 27 -4.61 31.98 -38.88
N SER A 28 -5.76 32.43 -39.42
CA SER A 28 -6.73 33.25 -38.69
C SER A 28 -8.08 32.53 -38.61
N GLY A 29 -8.96 33.01 -37.75
CA GLY A 29 -10.28 32.37 -37.63
C GLY A 29 -11.15 32.98 -36.54
N THR A 30 -12.30 32.33 -36.35
CA THR A 30 -13.27 32.72 -35.30
C THR A 30 -13.64 31.52 -34.44
N VAL A 31 -13.83 31.75 -33.16
CA VAL A 31 -14.32 30.77 -32.21
C VAL A 31 -15.64 31.24 -31.62
N SER A 32 -16.65 30.37 -31.66
CA SER A 32 -17.98 30.61 -31.13
C SER A 32 -18.49 29.46 -30.29
N ASP A 33 -19.52 29.68 -29.49
CA ASP A 33 -20.27 28.64 -28.79
C ASP A 33 -21.26 27.90 -29.71
N ASN A 34 -22.01 26.95 -29.14
CA ASN A 34 -23.03 26.19 -29.87
C ASN A 34 -24.18 27.08 -30.43
N SER A 35 -24.47 28.23 -29.81
CA SER A 35 -25.49 29.17 -30.23
C SER A 35 -24.99 30.12 -31.33
N GLY A 36 -23.68 30.11 -31.62
CA GLY A 36 -23.03 31.00 -32.59
C GLY A 36 -22.51 32.30 -31.99
N MET A 37 -22.55 32.47 -30.66
CA MET A 37 -22.04 33.65 -29.98
C MET A 37 -20.50 33.61 -29.93
N PRO A 38 -19.80 34.71 -30.31
CA PRO A 38 -18.34 34.77 -30.27
C PRO A 38 -17.80 34.52 -28.85
N LEU A 39 -16.73 33.78 -28.74
CA LEU A 39 -16.07 33.46 -27.45
C LEU A 39 -14.76 34.24 -27.31
N PRO A 40 -14.69 35.29 -26.49
CA PRO A 40 -13.44 35.98 -26.19
C PRO A 40 -12.60 35.25 -25.19
N GLY A 41 -11.26 35.33 -25.31
CA GLY A 41 -10.32 34.75 -24.36
C GLY A 41 -10.10 33.23 -24.51
N VAL A 42 -10.54 32.61 -25.61
CA VAL A 42 -10.23 31.21 -25.91
C VAL A 42 -8.72 31.06 -26.15
N SER A 43 -8.08 30.18 -25.46
CA SER A 43 -6.66 29.82 -25.67
C SER A 43 -6.53 28.98 -26.93
N VAL A 44 -5.68 29.39 -27.85
CA VAL A 44 -5.34 28.69 -29.12
C VAL A 44 -3.87 28.35 -29.10
N LEU A 45 -3.53 27.09 -28.91
CA LEU A 45 -2.16 26.59 -28.78
C LEU A 45 -1.80 25.65 -29.95
N ILE A 46 -0.56 25.68 -30.40
CA ILE A 46 -0.03 24.67 -31.31
C ILE A 46 0.29 23.43 -30.47
N LYS A 47 -0.33 22.28 -30.80
CA LYS A 47 -0.19 21.02 -30.08
C LYS A 47 1.27 20.61 -29.91
N GLY A 48 1.67 20.33 -28.65
CA GLY A 48 3.04 19.95 -28.32
C GLY A 48 4.05 21.07 -28.20
N THR A 49 3.60 22.35 -28.30
CA THR A 49 4.47 23.54 -28.14
C THR A 49 3.92 24.50 -27.08
N ARG A 50 4.69 25.53 -26.73
CA ARG A 50 4.24 26.64 -25.88
C ARG A 50 3.79 27.86 -26.68
N THR A 51 3.73 27.75 -28.03
CA THR A 51 3.32 28.85 -28.92
C THR A 51 1.81 28.90 -29.03
N GLY A 52 1.22 30.03 -28.67
CA GLY A 52 -0.23 30.20 -28.70
C GLY A 52 -0.65 31.65 -28.77
N THR A 53 -1.97 31.88 -28.93
CA THR A 53 -2.65 33.14 -28.91
C THR A 53 -3.98 33.00 -28.18
N GLN A 54 -4.71 34.13 -27.99
CA GLN A 54 -6.07 34.13 -27.45
C GLN A 54 -7.00 34.81 -28.42
N THR A 55 -8.29 34.48 -28.37
CA THR A 55 -9.32 35.18 -29.15
C THR A 55 -9.63 36.55 -28.56
N ASP A 56 -9.88 37.50 -29.46
CA ASP A 56 -10.36 38.85 -29.12
C ASP A 56 -11.86 38.88 -28.71
N PHE A 57 -12.42 40.08 -28.50
CA PHE A 57 -13.82 40.23 -28.10
C PHE A 57 -14.84 39.76 -29.15
N ASP A 58 -14.45 39.71 -30.44
CA ASP A 58 -15.24 39.16 -31.53
C ASP A 58 -15.00 37.67 -31.74
N GLY A 59 -14.27 36.99 -30.84
CA GLY A 59 -13.88 35.58 -30.96
C GLY A 59 -12.85 35.31 -32.04
N LYS A 60 -12.16 36.34 -32.61
CA LYS A 60 -11.18 36.19 -33.68
C LYS A 60 -9.80 35.89 -33.11
N PHE A 61 -9.03 35.05 -33.81
CA PHE A 61 -7.65 34.76 -33.48
C PHE A 61 -6.76 34.80 -34.73
N THR A 62 -5.48 35.00 -34.51
CA THR A 62 -4.44 34.85 -35.52
C THR A 62 -3.20 34.21 -34.91
N ILE A 63 -2.69 33.15 -35.52
CA ILE A 63 -1.51 32.42 -35.07
C ILE A 63 -0.64 32.01 -36.28
N LYS A 64 0.69 32.00 -36.10
CA LYS A 64 1.61 31.47 -37.10
C LYS A 64 1.75 29.96 -36.89
N ALA A 65 1.38 29.18 -37.90
CA ALA A 65 1.48 27.71 -37.84
C ALA A 65 1.79 27.11 -39.24
N SER A 66 2.43 25.97 -39.24
CA SER A 66 2.62 25.20 -40.49
C SER A 66 1.39 24.34 -40.79
N THR A 67 1.23 23.96 -42.07
CA THR A 67 0.08 23.15 -42.51
C THR A 67 0.02 21.75 -41.88
N SER A 68 1.13 21.24 -41.34
CA SER A 68 1.21 19.95 -40.67
C SER A 68 0.90 19.99 -39.18
N GLN A 69 0.73 21.21 -38.59
CA GLN A 69 0.48 21.37 -37.17
C GLN A 69 -1.02 21.31 -36.85
N VAL A 70 -1.33 21.01 -35.58
CA VAL A 70 -2.67 20.94 -35.05
C VAL A 70 -2.83 22.05 -34.00
N LEU A 71 -3.92 22.83 -34.10
CA LEU A 71 -4.29 23.84 -33.13
C LEU A 71 -5.23 23.24 -32.09
N VAL A 72 -4.97 23.52 -30.82
CA VAL A 72 -5.80 23.13 -29.68
C VAL A 72 -6.52 24.36 -29.15
N PHE A 73 -7.84 24.33 -29.20
CA PHE A 73 -8.70 25.38 -28.68
C PHE A 73 -9.22 24.97 -27.31
N SER A 74 -9.00 25.80 -26.29
CA SER A 74 -9.47 25.53 -24.93
C SER A 74 -10.06 26.77 -24.29
N TYR A 75 -11.20 26.62 -23.60
CA TYR A 75 -11.89 27.68 -22.87
C TYR A 75 -12.54 27.11 -21.60
N ILE A 76 -12.63 27.90 -20.55
CA ILE A 76 -13.20 27.47 -19.27
C ILE A 76 -14.69 27.10 -19.46
N GLY A 77 -15.08 25.89 -19.09
CA GLY A 77 -16.45 25.40 -19.25
C GLY A 77 -16.78 24.87 -20.64
N MET A 78 -15.80 24.77 -21.55
CA MET A 78 -15.98 24.24 -22.90
C MET A 78 -15.05 23.08 -23.21
N LYS A 79 -15.51 22.10 -24.00
CA LYS A 79 -14.74 20.95 -24.41
C LYS A 79 -13.62 21.37 -25.36
N SER A 80 -12.37 21.08 -25.00
CA SER A 80 -11.22 21.36 -25.86
C SER A 80 -11.36 20.66 -27.21
N GLN A 81 -11.06 21.39 -28.29
CA GLN A 81 -11.15 20.89 -29.66
C GLN A 81 -9.81 21.00 -30.38
N GLU A 82 -9.43 19.95 -31.11
CA GLU A 82 -8.24 19.93 -31.96
C GLU A 82 -8.63 20.11 -33.41
N VAL A 83 -7.97 21.04 -34.11
CA VAL A 83 -8.23 21.33 -35.52
C VAL A 83 -6.89 21.41 -36.27
N PRO A 84 -6.70 20.68 -37.39
CA PRO A 84 -5.50 20.81 -38.19
C PRO A 84 -5.36 22.23 -38.77
N ALA A 85 -4.16 22.80 -38.77
CA ALA A 85 -3.86 24.11 -39.34
C ALA A 85 -3.76 24.09 -40.88
N SER A 86 -4.54 23.22 -41.55
CA SER A 86 -4.49 22.99 -43.00
C SER A 86 -5.13 24.11 -43.81
N ALA A 87 -6.06 24.89 -43.25
CA ALA A 87 -6.71 26.03 -43.86
C ALA A 87 -6.12 27.35 -43.36
N SER A 88 -6.14 28.43 -44.17
CA SER A 88 -5.71 29.78 -43.76
C SER A 88 -6.74 30.48 -42.90
N THR A 89 -8.01 30.05 -42.97
CA THR A 89 -9.09 30.55 -42.14
C THR A 89 -9.83 29.37 -41.54
N ILE A 90 -10.01 29.37 -40.20
CA ILE A 90 -10.60 28.27 -39.43
C ILE A 90 -11.75 28.84 -38.59
N SER A 91 -12.94 28.26 -38.71
CA SER A 91 -14.07 28.54 -37.82
C SER A 91 -14.30 27.39 -36.89
N VAL A 92 -14.27 27.60 -35.57
CA VAL A 92 -14.40 26.57 -34.54
C VAL A 92 -15.63 26.87 -33.70
N LYS A 93 -16.49 25.88 -33.53
CA LYS A 93 -17.58 25.92 -32.57
C LYS A 93 -17.23 25.05 -31.37
N LEU A 94 -16.97 25.65 -30.23
CA LEU A 94 -16.75 24.92 -28.99
C LEU A 94 -18.11 24.51 -28.41
N LYS A 95 -18.17 23.26 -28.01
CA LYS A 95 -19.33 22.72 -27.30
C LYS A 95 -19.13 22.98 -25.82
N ASP A 96 -20.22 23.33 -25.12
CA ASP A 96 -20.20 23.34 -23.68
C ASP A 96 -19.59 22.04 -23.17
N ASP A 97 -18.61 22.14 -22.29
CA ASP A 97 -18.19 21.03 -21.45
C ASP A 97 -19.28 20.89 -20.37
N SER A 98 -20.54 20.71 -20.83
CA SER A 98 -21.49 20.03 -20.02
C SER A 98 -20.84 18.67 -19.82
N VAL A 99 -20.17 18.49 -18.69
CA VAL A 99 -20.00 17.22 -18.07
C VAL A 99 -21.44 16.72 -17.86
N GLU A 100 -22.07 16.19 -18.90
CA GLU A 100 -22.86 14.99 -18.71
C GLU A 100 -21.88 14.14 -17.94
N LEU A 101 -22.09 14.00 -16.64
CA LEU A 101 -21.45 12.98 -15.82
C LEU A 101 -21.85 11.67 -16.52
N GLU A 102 -21.10 11.26 -17.54
CA GLU A 102 -21.08 9.87 -18.01
C GLU A 102 -20.94 9.10 -16.72
N GLY A 103 -22.00 8.38 -16.34
CA GLY A 103 -22.19 7.93 -14.97
C GLY A 103 -20.91 7.26 -14.51
N VAL A 104 -20.22 7.84 -13.54
CA VAL A 104 -18.91 7.36 -13.08
C VAL A 104 -19.07 5.88 -12.78
N VAL A 105 -18.53 5.06 -13.69
CA VAL A 105 -18.60 3.62 -13.57
C VAL A 105 -17.59 3.19 -12.52
N VAL A 106 -18.07 2.58 -11.47
CA VAL A 106 -17.24 2.05 -10.39
C VAL A 106 -17.25 0.54 -10.41
N THR A 107 -16.10 -0.05 -10.14
CA THR A 107 -16.03 -1.49 -9.87
C THR A 107 -16.65 -1.75 -8.51
N THR A 108 -17.71 -2.54 -8.50
CA THR A 108 -18.44 -2.93 -7.29
C THR A 108 -18.01 -4.33 -6.84
N ALA A 109 -18.73 -4.87 -5.86
CA ALA A 109 -18.53 -6.24 -5.41
C ALA A 109 -18.51 -7.22 -6.60
N LEU A 110 -17.66 -8.24 -6.53
CA LEU A 110 -17.47 -9.28 -7.54
C LEU A 110 -16.87 -8.78 -8.88
N GLY A 111 -16.28 -7.58 -8.90
CA GLY A 111 -15.71 -7.01 -10.13
C GLY A 111 -16.75 -6.51 -11.14
N ILE A 112 -18.03 -6.46 -10.76
CA ILE A 112 -19.11 -5.98 -11.63
C ILE A 112 -19.01 -4.45 -11.74
N LYS A 113 -18.96 -3.93 -12.96
CA LYS A 113 -18.99 -2.49 -13.22
C LYS A 113 -20.42 -1.97 -13.11
N ARG A 114 -20.66 -0.95 -12.31
CA ARG A 114 -21.95 -0.28 -12.15
C ARG A 114 -21.79 1.23 -12.14
N GLU A 115 -22.81 1.93 -12.55
CA GLU A 115 -22.86 3.39 -12.40
C GLU A 115 -22.89 3.75 -10.91
N LYS A 116 -22.09 4.73 -10.50
CA LYS A 116 -22.04 5.23 -9.12
C LYS A 116 -23.41 5.67 -8.60
N ASN A 117 -24.29 6.13 -9.52
CA ASN A 117 -25.66 6.56 -9.22
C ASN A 117 -26.53 5.40 -8.73
N SER A 118 -26.35 4.19 -9.25
CA SER A 118 -27.13 3.02 -8.90
C SER A 118 -26.82 2.43 -7.51
N LEU A 119 -25.68 2.82 -6.90
CA LEU A 119 -25.25 2.22 -5.65
C LEU A 119 -26.03 2.77 -4.46
N GLY A 120 -26.78 1.91 -3.76
CA GLY A 120 -27.50 2.22 -2.51
C GLY A 120 -26.60 2.27 -1.27
N TYR A 121 -25.32 1.93 -1.37
CA TYR A 121 -24.34 1.95 -0.28
C TYR A 121 -23.22 2.96 -0.53
N SER A 122 -22.41 3.22 0.52
CA SER A 122 -21.28 4.13 0.41
C SER A 122 -20.05 3.43 -0.15
N SER A 123 -19.56 3.91 -1.28
CA SER A 123 -18.27 3.54 -1.85
C SER A 123 -17.44 4.79 -2.11
N THR A 124 -16.13 4.67 -1.95
CA THR A 124 -15.17 5.70 -2.35
C THR A 124 -14.20 5.05 -3.31
N THR A 125 -14.04 5.61 -4.49
CA THR A 125 -13.07 5.13 -5.49
C THR A 125 -11.98 6.17 -5.65
N ILE A 126 -10.73 5.74 -5.63
CA ILE A 126 -9.53 6.52 -5.82
C ILE A 126 -8.83 5.98 -7.07
N ASN A 127 -8.43 6.84 -7.96
CA ASN A 127 -7.71 6.47 -9.18
C ASN A 127 -6.19 6.40 -8.96
N SER A 128 -5.48 5.85 -9.94
CA SER A 128 -4.02 5.71 -9.94
C SER A 128 -3.28 7.03 -9.70
N GLU A 129 -3.73 8.12 -10.34
CA GLU A 129 -3.08 9.42 -10.22
C GLU A 129 -3.14 9.95 -8.78
N GLU A 130 -4.30 9.81 -8.14
CA GLU A 130 -4.49 10.26 -6.77
C GLU A 130 -3.75 9.34 -5.77
N LEU A 131 -3.69 8.03 -6.02
CA LEU A 131 -2.94 7.08 -5.19
C LEU A 131 -1.44 7.40 -5.19
N ASN A 132 -0.88 7.69 -6.37
CA ASN A 132 0.58 7.79 -6.55
C ASN A 132 1.13 9.20 -6.36
N LYS A 133 0.27 10.21 -6.04
CA LYS A 133 0.73 11.59 -5.77
C LYS A 133 1.83 11.69 -4.71
N ALA A 134 1.81 10.81 -3.71
CA ALA A 134 2.79 10.78 -2.62
C ALA A 134 3.77 9.61 -2.71
N SER A 135 3.73 8.81 -3.78
CA SER A 135 4.62 7.66 -4.05
C SER A 135 4.90 6.79 -2.81
N GLN A 136 3.83 6.39 -2.10
CA GLN A 136 3.94 5.55 -0.91
C GLN A 136 4.36 4.13 -1.31
N GLY A 137 5.30 3.54 -0.60
CA GLY A 137 5.74 2.16 -0.83
C GLY A 137 4.69 1.10 -0.48
N ASN A 138 3.62 1.48 0.24
CA ASN A 138 2.57 0.61 0.77
C ASN A 138 1.19 1.11 0.32
N VAL A 139 0.36 0.18 -0.17
CA VAL A 139 -1.01 0.45 -0.64
C VAL A 139 -1.91 1.00 0.46
N ALA A 140 -1.80 0.51 1.70
CA ALA A 140 -2.61 1.00 2.81
C ALA A 140 -2.26 2.47 3.13
N ASP A 141 -0.97 2.80 3.16
CA ASP A 141 -0.51 4.16 3.46
C ASP A 141 -0.90 5.16 2.38
N ALA A 142 -0.98 4.72 1.12
CA ALA A 142 -1.46 5.53 0.00
C ALA A 142 -2.92 6.01 0.19
N LEU A 143 -3.69 5.39 1.08
CA LEU A 143 -5.07 5.78 1.42
C LEU A 143 -5.17 6.79 2.58
N LYS A 144 -4.09 7.06 3.32
CA LYS A 144 -4.10 7.98 4.48
C LYS A 144 -4.65 9.35 4.09
N GLY A 145 -5.67 9.81 4.82
CA GLY A 145 -6.30 11.11 4.62
C GLY A 145 -7.20 11.24 3.38
N LYS A 146 -7.31 10.20 2.53
CA LYS A 146 -8.07 10.28 1.26
C LYS A 146 -9.48 9.72 1.35
N VAL A 147 -9.79 8.94 2.38
CA VAL A 147 -11.07 8.21 2.48
C VAL A 147 -11.76 8.50 3.80
N ALA A 148 -12.89 9.17 3.77
CA ALA A 148 -13.70 9.43 4.96
C ALA A 148 -14.14 8.12 5.65
N GLY A 149 -14.05 8.06 6.99
CA GLY A 149 -14.43 6.89 7.79
C GLY A 149 -13.48 5.69 7.65
N VAL A 150 -12.24 5.93 7.19
CA VAL A 150 -11.15 4.96 7.20
C VAL A 150 -10.03 5.52 8.06
N THR A 151 -9.63 4.75 9.07
CA THR A 151 -8.48 5.05 9.93
C THR A 151 -7.34 4.11 9.53
N ILE A 152 -6.17 4.68 9.29
CA ILE A 152 -4.97 3.93 8.93
C ILE A 152 -3.88 4.29 9.94
N SER A 153 -3.38 3.26 10.61
CA SER A 153 -2.29 3.38 11.58
C SER A 153 -1.17 2.40 11.23
N SER A 154 0.05 2.84 11.27
CA SER A 154 1.22 1.95 11.20
C SER A 154 1.46 1.36 12.58
N ALA A 155 1.76 0.08 12.66
CA ALA A 155 2.07 -0.61 13.90
C ALA A 155 3.48 -0.24 14.40
N SER A 156 4.39 -0.01 13.45
CA SER A 156 5.78 0.37 13.66
C SER A 156 6.21 1.39 12.60
N THR A 157 7.35 2.03 12.80
CA THR A 157 8.04 2.87 11.80
C THR A 157 9.12 2.11 11.06
N ASP A 158 9.32 0.83 11.37
CA ASP A 158 10.31 -0.01 10.70
C ASP A 158 10.03 -0.08 9.19
N PRO A 159 11.05 -0.18 8.36
CA PRO A 159 10.91 -0.40 6.93
C PRO A 159 10.00 -1.59 6.62
N GLY A 160 9.03 -1.40 5.75
CA GLY A 160 8.08 -2.47 5.37
C GLY A 160 7.05 -2.86 6.41
N ALA A 161 6.97 -2.18 7.56
CA ALA A 161 6.03 -2.50 8.64
C ALA A 161 4.56 -2.53 8.22
N SER A 162 3.73 -3.20 9.03
CA SER A 162 2.30 -3.35 8.82
C SER A 162 1.55 -2.04 8.99
N SER A 163 0.65 -1.75 8.06
CA SER A 163 -0.37 -0.72 8.25
C SER A 163 -1.73 -1.35 8.52
N GLY A 164 -2.31 -1.02 9.65
CA GLY A 164 -3.67 -1.41 10.03
C GLY A 164 -4.69 -0.48 9.37
N VAL A 165 -5.71 -1.06 8.74
CA VAL A 165 -6.81 -0.33 8.11
C VAL A 165 -8.11 -0.67 8.82
N ILE A 166 -8.79 0.31 9.38
CA ILE A 166 -10.07 0.16 10.06
C ILE A 166 -11.12 0.98 9.33
N ILE A 167 -12.21 0.34 8.92
CA ILE A 167 -13.31 0.97 8.20
C ILE A 167 -14.51 1.11 9.12
N ARG A 168 -14.91 2.37 9.45
CA ARG A 168 -16.06 2.70 10.32
C ARG A 168 -15.96 2.17 11.75
N GLY A 169 -14.74 1.96 12.27
CA GLY A 169 -14.49 1.48 13.62
C GLY A 169 -14.35 -0.05 13.72
N PHE A 170 -14.17 -0.52 14.95
CA PHE A 170 -13.99 -1.94 15.23
C PHE A 170 -15.35 -2.67 15.18
N SER A 171 -15.40 -3.79 14.46
CA SER A 171 -16.59 -4.62 14.29
C SER A 171 -16.55 -5.90 15.14
N SER A 172 -15.37 -6.29 15.63
CA SER A 172 -15.17 -7.49 16.45
C SER A 172 -14.27 -7.20 17.65
N LEU A 173 -14.59 -7.76 18.81
CA LEU A 173 -13.78 -7.65 20.04
C LEU A 173 -12.54 -8.58 20.01
N SER A 174 -12.68 -9.75 19.43
CA SER A 174 -11.63 -10.78 19.42
C SER A 174 -11.17 -11.20 18.03
N GLY A 175 -11.85 -10.73 16.99
CA GLY A 175 -11.56 -11.08 15.59
C GLY A 175 -10.68 -10.07 14.89
N ASN A 176 -10.30 -10.43 13.66
CA ASN A 176 -9.56 -9.54 12.79
C ASN A 176 -10.46 -8.42 12.26
N ASN A 177 -10.17 -7.17 12.62
CA ASN A 177 -10.91 -5.98 12.18
C ASN A 177 -10.38 -5.38 10.86
N GLN A 178 -9.44 -6.05 10.18
CA GLN A 178 -8.91 -5.61 8.91
C GLN A 178 -9.90 -5.89 7.76
N PRO A 179 -10.00 -5.02 6.75
CA PRO A 179 -10.84 -5.25 5.59
C PRO A 179 -10.29 -6.40 4.73
N LEU A 180 -11.21 -7.00 3.96
CA LEU A 180 -10.85 -7.95 2.92
C LEU A 180 -10.23 -7.20 1.74
N TYR A 181 -9.05 -7.62 1.30
CA TYR A 181 -8.46 -7.16 0.04
C TYR A 181 -8.86 -8.08 -1.11
N VAL A 182 -9.31 -7.47 -2.19
CA VAL A 182 -9.73 -8.18 -3.40
C VAL A 182 -8.99 -7.55 -4.58
N VAL A 183 -8.17 -8.33 -5.27
CA VAL A 183 -7.39 -7.89 -6.44
C VAL A 183 -7.99 -8.54 -7.68
N ASP A 184 -8.39 -7.75 -8.66
CA ASP A 184 -9.05 -8.19 -9.91
C ASP A 184 -10.20 -9.21 -9.68
N GLY A 185 -11.00 -8.96 -8.63
CA GLY A 185 -12.14 -9.78 -8.26
C GLY A 185 -11.81 -10.99 -7.36
N ILE A 186 -10.53 -11.28 -7.09
CA ILE A 186 -10.11 -12.41 -6.27
C ILE A 186 -9.67 -11.92 -4.88
N PRO A 187 -10.25 -12.48 -3.78
CA PRO A 187 -9.77 -12.25 -2.44
C PRO A 187 -8.34 -12.74 -2.25
N VAL A 188 -7.47 -11.87 -1.73
CA VAL A 188 -6.07 -12.20 -1.43
C VAL A 188 -5.82 -12.27 0.06
N ASN A 189 -4.78 -13.00 0.46
CA ASN A 189 -4.37 -13.10 1.85
C ASN A 189 -3.73 -11.79 2.33
N ASN A 190 -4.23 -11.25 3.45
CA ASN A 190 -3.67 -10.06 4.11
C ASN A 190 -3.22 -10.38 5.56
N GLY A 191 -2.77 -11.59 5.81
CA GLY A 191 -2.14 -11.94 7.08
C GLY A 191 -0.91 -11.08 7.34
N SER A 192 -0.59 -10.84 8.61
CA SER A 192 0.65 -10.17 9.02
C SER A 192 1.69 -11.19 9.42
N THR A 193 2.94 -10.89 9.12
CA THR A 193 4.12 -11.55 9.69
C THR A 193 4.58 -10.68 10.87
N TYR A 194 3.78 -10.67 11.92
CA TYR A 194 4.03 -9.90 13.13
C TYR A 194 4.14 -10.85 14.32
N SER A 195 5.19 -10.67 15.10
CA SER A 195 5.36 -11.32 16.39
C SER A 195 4.90 -10.34 17.46
N ASP A 196 3.74 -10.61 18.05
CA ASP A 196 3.18 -9.82 19.14
C ASP A 196 3.76 -10.34 20.47
N SER A 197 4.79 -9.65 20.94
CA SER A 197 5.36 -9.92 22.26
C SER A 197 5.60 -8.61 23.01
N LEU A 198 5.13 -8.52 24.24
CA LEU A 198 5.42 -7.39 25.12
C LEU A 198 6.94 -7.24 25.37
N ASN A 199 7.68 -8.31 25.31
CA ASN A 199 9.13 -8.35 25.60
C ASN A 199 10.02 -8.23 24.35
N GLY A 200 9.45 -8.01 23.20
CA GLY A 200 10.14 -7.84 21.94
C GLY A 200 9.38 -8.51 20.81
N GLY A 201 9.19 -7.82 19.73
CA GLY A 201 8.48 -8.29 18.56
C GLY A 201 9.08 -7.69 17.31
N TYR A 202 8.74 -8.30 16.17
CA TYR A 202 9.18 -7.86 14.85
C TYR A 202 7.97 -7.73 13.95
N ASP A 203 7.94 -6.71 13.08
CA ASP A 203 6.87 -6.49 12.12
C ASP A 203 7.43 -6.42 10.70
N PHE A 204 7.17 -7.45 9.90
CA PHE A 204 7.59 -7.54 8.50
C PHE A 204 6.45 -7.31 7.51
N GLY A 205 5.39 -6.61 7.95
CA GLY A 205 4.31 -6.19 7.09
C GLY A 205 3.16 -7.18 6.97
N ARG A 206 2.22 -6.81 6.11
CA ARG A 206 1.02 -7.59 5.77
C ARG A 206 1.01 -7.94 4.29
N GLY A 207 0.12 -8.85 3.93
CA GLY A 207 -0.08 -9.22 2.52
C GLY A 207 -0.43 -8.03 1.60
N SER A 208 -1.01 -6.94 2.12
CA SER A 208 -1.24 -5.70 1.37
C SER A 208 0.05 -4.97 1.00
N ASN A 209 1.15 -5.18 1.75
CA ASN A 209 2.45 -4.58 1.45
C ASN A 209 3.08 -5.18 0.18
N ASP A 210 2.63 -6.37 -0.25
CA ASP A 210 3.12 -7.04 -1.45
C ASP A 210 2.49 -6.48 -2.74
N ILE A 211 1.44 -5.65 -2.61
CA ILE A 211 0.78 -5.04 -3.76
C ILE A 211 1.51 -3.76 -4.12
N ASN A 212 1.99 -3.67 -5.37
CA ASN A 212 2.66 -2.47 -5.86
C ASN A 212 1.63 -1.37 -6.17
N PRO A 213 1.65 -0.19 -5.52
CA PRO A 213 0.73 0.90 -5.81
C PRO A 213 0.76 1.39 -7.25
N GLU A 214 1.94 1.31 -7.92
CA GLU A 214 2.11 1.73 -9.32
C GLU A 214 1.37 0.83 -10.32
N ASP A 215 1.01 -0.40 -9.93
CA ASP A 215 0.23 -1.32 -10.76
C ASP A 215 -1.28 -1.16 -10.59
N ILE A 216 -1.74 -0.26 -9.72
CA ILE A 216 -3.14 -0.04 -9.44
C ILE A 216 -3.74 0.98 -10.42
N GLU A 217 -4.85 0.61 -11.07
CA GLU A 217 -5.69 1.50 -11.87
C GLU A 217 -6.68 2.26 -10.98
N THR A 218 -7.43 1.51 -10.17
CA THR A 218 -8.40 2.07 -9.23
C THR A 218 -8.45 1.26 -7.94
N MET A 219 -8.75 1.95 -6.86
CA MET A 219 -9.04 1.34 -5.57
C MET A 219 -10.41 1.82 -5.07
N SER A 220 -11.32 0.87 -4.80
CA SER A 220 -12.66 1.15 -4.30
C SER A 220 -12.86 0.57 -2.92
N ILE A 221 -13.27 1.41 -1.97
CA ILE A 221 -13.51 1.03 -0.58
C ILE A 221 -15.00 0.86 -0.35
N LEU A 222 -15.44 -0.38 -0.05
CA LEU A 222 -16.81 -0.73 0.27
C LEU A 222 -17.00 -0.70 1.79
N LYS A 223 -17.98 0.09 2.25
CA LYS A 223 -18.21 0.38 3.67
C LYS A 223 -19.57 -0.12 4.12
N GLY A 224 -19.59 -1.00 5.12
CA GLY A 224 -20.81 -1.50 5.78
C GLY A 224 -21.35 -2.79 5.18
N ALA A 225 -22.15 -3.51 5.98
CA ALA A 225 -22.62 -4.88 5.72
C ALA A 225 -23.36 -5.04 4.36
N ALA A 226 -24.21 -4.08 4.02
CA ALA A 226 -24.95 -4.13 2.76
C ALA A 226 -24.06 -4.07 1.51
N ALA A 227 -22.88 -3.40 1.61
CA ALA A 227 -21.91 -3.34 0.53
C ALA A 227 -21.06 -4.61 0.44
N THR A 228 -20.90 -5.32 1.55
CA THR A 228 -19.96 -6.44 1.71
C THR A 228 -20.64 -7.80 1.72
N ALA A 229 -21.96 -7.87 1.80
CA ALA A 229 -22.75 -9.11 1.86
C ALA A 229 -22.39 -10.12 0.75
N LEU A 230 -22.05 -9.64 -0.44
CA LEU A 230 -21.65 -10.50 -1.56
C LEU A 230 -20.31 -11.24 -1.36
N TYR A 231 -19.44 -10.74 -0.47
CA TYR A 231 -18.16 -11.39 -0.13
C TYR A 231 -18.25 -12.30 1.11
N GLY A 232 -19.40 -12.34 1.76
CA GLY A 232 -19.65 -13.18 2.92
C GLY A 232 -18.94 -12.71 4.19
N SER A 233 -18.75 -13.62 5.14
CA SER A 233 -18.16 -13.36 6.46
C SER A 233 -16.79 -12.67 6.42
N ARG A 234 -16.01 -12.94 5.39
CA ARG A 234 -14.67 -12.35 5.22
C ARG A 234 -14.68 -10.83 5.07
N ALA A 235 -15.82 -10.27 4.70
CA ALA A 235 -16.00 -8.85 4.41
C ALA A 235 -16.70 -8.09 5.55
N ALA A 236 -16.86 -8.68 6.73
CA ALA A 236 -17.56 -8.06 7.86
C ALA A 236 -16.95 -6.71 8.27
N SER A 237 -15.64 -6.57 8.16
CA SER A 237 -14.89 -5.32 8.45
C SER A 237 -14.70 -4.41 7.24
N GLY A 238 -15.44 -4.64 6.14
CA GLY A 238 -15.32 -3.88 4.89
C GLY A 238 -14.48 -4.58 3.83
N VAL A 239 -14.44 -3.99 2.62
CA VAL A 239 -13.67 -4.52 1.49
C VAL A 239 -12.91 -3.41 0.79
N ILE A 240 -11.66 -3.67 0.45
CA ILE A 240 -10.84 -2.86 -0.44
C ILE A 240 -10.72 -3.62 -1.77
N LEU A 241 -11.35 -3.08 -2.80
CA LEU A 241 -11.29 -3.60 -4.16
C LEU A 241 -10.17 -2.92 -4.91
N ILE A 242 -9.25 -3.68 -5.44
CA ILE A 242 -8.13 -3.20 -6.24
C ILE A 242 -8.32 -3.72 -7.67
N THR A 243 -8.36 -2.80 -8.62
CA THR A 243 -8.30 -3.11 -10.04
C THR A 243 -6.90 -2.77 -10.54
N THR A 244 -6.20 -3.73 -11.12
CA THR A 244 -4.85 -3.51 -11.64
C THR A 244 -4.88 -2.89 -13.03
N LYS A 245 -3.81 -2.15 -13.37
CA LYS A 245 -3.59 -1.62 -14.72
C LYS A 245 -3.47 -2.79 -15.71
N LYS A 246 -4.19 -2.67 -16.81
CA LYS A 246 -4.15 -3.64 -17.92
C LYS A 246 -3.40 -3.06 -19.12
N GLY A 247 -3.01 -3.91 -20.04
CA GLY A 247 -2.47 -3.47 -21.30
C GLY A 247 -3.50 -2.60 -22.06
N LYS A 248 -3.02 -1.57 -22.74
CA LYS A 248 -3.85 -0.70 -23.59
C LYS A 248 -3.69 -1.11 -25.04
N ALA A 249 -4.77 -1.07 -25.82
CA ALA A 249 -4.70 -1.21 -27.27
C ALA A 249 -3.95 -0.03 -27.87
N GLY A 250 -3.09 -0.29 -28.86
CA GLY A 250 -2.30 0.74 -29.55
C GLY A 250 -0.81 0.46 -29.57
N LYS A 251 -0.01 1.50 -29.78
CA LYS A 251 1.45 1.42 -29.76
C LYS A 251 1.96 1.05 -28.38
N MET A 252 3.14 0.43 -28.35
CA MET A 252 3.83 0.12 -27.10
C MET A 252 4.06 1.40 -26.29
N ASP A 253 3.62 1.37 -25.04
CA ASP A 253 3.80 2.42 -24.04
C ASP A 253 4.80 1.94 -22.99
N ILE A 254 5.82 2.76 -22.72
CA ILE A 254 6.86 2.49 -21.75
C ILE A 254 6.77 3.58 -20.68
N SER A 255 6.59 3.18 -19.44
CA SER A 255 6.55 4.09 -18.29
C SER A 255 7.61 3.70 -17.28
N PHE A 256 8.41 4.69 -16.87
CA PHE A 256 9.37 4.57 -15.77
C PHE A 256 9.06 5.63 -14.73
N SER A 257 9.04 5.23 -13.46
CA SER A 257 8.95 6.14 -12.33
C SER A 257 10.03 5.83 -11.28
N ASN A 258 10.55 6.86 -10.67
CA ASN A 258 11.44 6.80 -9.52
C ASN A 258 10.92 7.75 -8.46
N ALA A 259 10.90 7.30 -7.21
CA ALA A 259 10.64 8.13 -6.04
C ALA A 259 11.68 7.83 -4.98
N THR A 260 12.37 8.87 -4.53
CA THR A 260 13.31 8.78 -3.42
C THR A 260 12.82 9.68 -2.30
N SER A 261 12.72 9.15 -1.10
CA SER A 261 12.33 9.90 0.09
C SER A 261 13.29 9.66 1.23
N PHE A 262 13.41 10.67 2.09
CA PHE A 262 14.22 10.64 3.29
C PHE A 262 13.30 10.72 4.50
N THR A 263 13.64 9.96 5.54
CA THR A 263 12.86 9.87 6.76
C THR A 263 13.72 10.24 7.94
N GLU A 264 13.25 11.14 8.76
CA GLU A 264 13.91 11.56 10.00
C GLU A 264 12.95 11.37 11.17
N ILE A 265 13.50 11.27 12.38
CA ILE A 265 12.68 11.20 13.58
C ILE A 265 11.83 12.47 13.74
N LEU A 266 10.52 12.30 13.90
CA LEU A 266 9.60 13.44 13.96
C LEU A 266 9.58 14.08 15.34
N ARG A 267 9.55 13.27 16.39
CA ARG A 267 9.43 13.71 17.79
C ARG A 267 10.04 12.68 18.73
N THR A 268 10.62 13.19 19.78
CA THR A 268 11.08 12.43 20.94
C THR A 268 10.32 12.85 22.18
N PRO A 269 10.25 12.01 23.22
CA PRO A 269 9.74 12.43 24.54
C PRO A 269 10.56 13.60 25.10
N LYS A 270 9.89 14.57 25.67
CA LYS A 270 10.55 15.65 26.39
C LYS A 270 10.90 15.20 27.80
N TYR A 271 12.18 15.08 28.06
CA TYR A 271 12.68 14.80 29.38
C TYR A 271 12.78 16.06 30.24
N GLN A 272 12.73 15.87 31.56
CA GLN A 272 13.10 16.92 32.51
C GLN A 272 14.59 17.26 32.34
N SER A 273 14.96 18.52 32.59
CA SER A 273 16.29 19.06 32.38
C SER A 273 16.95 19.64 33.64
N GLU A 274 16.42 19.29 34.81
CA GLU A 274 16.87 19.83 36.10
C GLU A 274 17.72 18.85 36.92
N PHE A 275 17.47 17.54 36.80
CA PHE A 275 18.04 16.48 37.61
C PHE A 275 18.76 15.46 36.72
N GLY A 276 19.92 14.97 37.17
CA GLY A 276 20.74 14.01 36.45
C GLY A 276 20.74 12.62 37.07
N GLN A 277 21.71 11.81 36.69
CA GLN A 277 21.87 10.43 37.12
C GLN A 277 21.83 10.28 38.63
N GLY A 278 21.06 9.31 39.12
CA GLY A 278 20.96 8.95 40.52
C GLY A 278 19.57 8.64 41.02
N TRP A 279 19.44 8.46 42.34
CA TRP A 279 18.23 8.07 43.02
C TRP A 279 18.05 8.86 44.33
N ASN A 280 16.82 9.21 44.72
CA ASN A 280 16.49 9.95 45.96
C ASN A 280 17.31 11.24 46.15
N GLY A 281 17.60 11.97 45.07
CA GLY A 281 18.39 13.21 45.15
C GLY A 281 19.90 12.99 45.32
N GLN A 282 20.38 11.76 45.35
CA GLN A 282 21.81 11.42 45.47
C GLN A 282 22.37 10.97 44.09
N HIS A 283 23.56 11.41 43.82
CA HIS A 283 24.32 10.96 42.62
C HIS A 283 24.77 9.52 42.83
N PHE A 284 24.33 8.60 41.97
CA PHE A 284 24.65 7.17 42.01
C PHE A 284 25.06 6.68 40.63
N LEU A 285 26.31 6.28 40.47
CA LEU A 285 26.95 6.01 39.17
C LEU A 285 26.36 4.81 38.41
N GLY A 286 25.82 3.83 39.13
CA GLY A 286 25.18 2.65 38.52
C GLY A 286 23.70 2.85 38.18
N GLU A 287 23.12 4.01 38.50
CA GLU A 287 21.69 4.24 38.30
C GLU A 287 21.34 4.47 36.82
N ASN A 288 20.27 3.84 36.37
CA ASN A 288 19.73 3.98 35.02
C ASN A 288 18.59 5.01 34.93
N GLY A 289 18.41 5.83 35.96
CA GLY A 289 17.40 6.88 36.03
C GLY A 289 17.97 8.25 36.38
N SER A 290 17.18 9.30 36.18
CA SER A 290 17.53 10.71 36.42
C SER A 290 16.80 11.28 37.64
N TRP A 291 16.87 10.57 38.78
CA TRP A 291 16.32 10.97 40.07
C TRP A 291 17.42 11.41 41.06
N GLY A 292 18.57 11.80 40.54
CA GLY A 292 19.71 12.31 41.30
C GLY A 292 19.61 13.79 41.67
N PRO A 293 20.73 14.47 41.99
CA PRO A 293 20.74 15.88 42.35
C PRO A 293 20.49 16.79 41.14
N LYS A 294 20.21 18.07 41.41
CA LYS A 294 20.14 19.12 40.39
C LYS A 294 21.47 19.27 39.68
N PHE A 295 21.40 19.60 38.40
CA PHE A 295 22.56 19.95 37.63
C PHE A 295 23.23 21.20 38.15
N ASP A 296 24.55 21.14 38.31
CA ASP A 296 25.37 22.23 38.81
C ASP A 296 26.58 22.55 37.91
N GLY A 297 26.75 21.79 36.81
CA GLY A 297 27.83 21.96 35.84
C GLY A 297 29.21 21.50 36.35
N VAL A 298 29.30 20.99 37.57
CA VAL A 298 30.60 20.53 38.12
C VAL A 298 31.06 19.28 37.39
N VAL A 299 32.35 19.23 37.05
CA VAL A 299 32.92 18.02 36.45
C VAL A 299 32.96 16.89 37.47
N ARG A 300 32.34 15.76 37.13
CA ARG A 300 32.22 14.57 37.99
C ARG A 300 32.64 13.31 37.25
N PRO A 301 33.13 12.31 38.00
CA PRO A 301 33.30 10.97 37.42
C PRO A 301 31.95 10.37 37.04
N TRP A 302 31.92 9.54 35.99
CA TRP A 302 30.76 8.75 35.59
C TRP A 302 31.17 7.40 35.02
N GLY A 303 30.25 6.45 34.94
CA GLY A 303 30.55 5.09 34.55
C GLY A 303 31.39 4.33 35.58
N ASN A 304 31.81 3.16 35.23
CA ASN A 304 32.61 2.27 36.08
C ASN A 304 34.08 2.62 36.07
N VAL A 305 34.79 2.27 37.14
CA VAL A 305 36.25 2.31 37.17
C VAL A 305 36.78 1.09 36.43
N VAL A 306 37.66 1.31 35.45
CA VAL A 306 38.26 0.29 34.60
C VAL A 306 39.76 0.54 34.50
N ASP A 307 40.58 -0.44 34.86
CA ASP A 307 42.06 -0.31 34.88
C ASP A 307 42.54 0.96 35.57
N ASP A 308 42.08 1.20 36.82
CA ASP A 308 42.37 2.37 37.62
C ASP A 308 42.04 3.74 36.98
N SER A 309 41.18 3.71 35.96
CA SER A 309 40.73 4.90 35.22
C SER A 309 39.21 5.02 35.27
N GLN A 310 38.69 6.25 35.24
CA GLN A 310 37.27 6.53 35.18
C GLN A 310 36.99 7.73 34.26
N LEU A 311 35.89 7.70 33.53
CA LEU A 311 35.46 8.80 32.70
C LEU A 311 34.99 9.98 33.57
N ILE A 312 35.17 11.21 33.07
CA ILE A 312 34.72 12.45 33.70
C ILE A 312 33.90 13.28 32.71
N LYS A 313 32.88 13.97 33.21
CA LYS A 313 32.05 14.90 32.41
C LYS A 313 31.48 16.01 33.27
N PRO A 314 31.09 17.16 32.67
CA PRO A 314 30.24 18.12 33.38
C PRO A 314 28.90 17.46 33.75
N PHE A 315 28.43 17.65 34.98
CA PHE A 315 27.13 17.19 35.42
C PHE A 315 26.07 18.19 34.95
N SER A 316 25.65 18.01 33.72
CA SER A 316 24.71 18.89 32.99
C SER A 316 23.81 18.12 32.05
N PHE A 317 22.62 18.68 31.80
CA PHE A 317 21.66 18.10 30.87
C PHE A 317 22.22 17.99 29.45
N GLN A 318 22.10 16.84 28.87
CA GLN A 318 22.44 16.57 27.47
C GLN A 318 21.18 16.76 26.61
N LYS A 319 21.17 17.82 25.82
CA LYS A 319 20.03 18.15 24.98
C LYS A 319 19.96 17.26 23.73
N ASP A 320 18.73 16.96 23.28
CA ASP A 320 18.45 16.27 22.01
C ASP A 320 19.13 14.89 21.86
N GLN A 321 19.35 14.18 22.98
CA GLN A 321 20.11 12.92 23.03
C GLN A 321 19.48 11.81 22.17
N LEU A 322 18.14 11.69 22.22
CA LEU A 322 17.43 10.68 21.43
C LEU A 322 17.50 11.00 19.95
N GLU A 323 17.39 12.28 19.57
CA GLU A 323 17.52 12.71 18.18
C GLU A 323 18.89 12.35 17.60
N HIS A 324 19.96 12.51 18.39
CA HIS A 324 21.32 12.21 17.98
C HIS A 324 21.63 10.71 17.84
N PHE A 325 20.76 9.85 18.35
CA PHE A 325 20.92 8.40 18.22
C PHE A 325 20.50 7.92 16.85
N PHE A 326 19.45 8.49 16.27
CA PHE A 326 18.88 8.03 15.02
C PHE A 326 19.56 8.62 13.80
N ASP A 327 19.67 7.81 12.75
CA ASP A 327 20.17 8.24 11.44
C ASP A 327 19.01 8.70 10.53
N THR A 328 19.32 9.26 9.38
CA THR A 328 18.34 9.57 8.34
C THR A 328 18.07 8.32 7.51
N GLY A 329 16.84 7.82 7.54
CA GLY A 329 16.42 6.69 6.72
C GLY A 329 16.18 7.09 5.27
N THR A 330 16.28 6.12 4.36
CA THR A 330 16.05 6.30 2.93
C THR A 330 15.04 5.31 2.40
N ASN A 331 14.21 5.75 1.43
CA ASN A 331 13.30 4.88 0.71
C ASN A 331 13.39 5.20 -0.79
N VAL A 332 13.78 4.22 -1.59
CA VAL A 332 13.91 4.31 -3.05
C VAL A 332 12.94 3.35 -3.69
N LEU A 333 12.01 3.87 -4.46
CA LEU A 333 11.04 3.11 -5.25
C LEU A 333 11.31 3.33 -6.74
N ASN A 334 11.59 2.26 -7.46
CA ASN A 334 11.72 2.26 -8.92
C ASN A 334 10.61 1.40 -9.52
N SER A 335 9.97 1.86 -10.57
CA SER A 335 8.96 1.10 -11.31
C SER A 335 9.10 1.29 -12.81
N LEU A 336 9.10 0.18 -13.54
CA LEU A 336 9.12 0.14 -15.00
C LEU A 336 7.92 -0.66 -15.49
N SER A 337 7.19 -0.14 -16.46
CA SER A 337 6.13 -0.91 -17.10
C SER A 337 6.16 -0.77 -18.62
N LEU A 338 5.79 -1.85 -19.28
CA LEU A 338 5.66 -1.98 -20.72
C LEU A 338 4.23 -2.44 -21.01
N SER A 339 3.50 -1.73 -21.84
CA SER A 339 2.16 -2.15 -22.25
C SER A 339 1.94 -1.92 -23.73
N GLY A 340 1.13 -2.80 -24.33
CA GLY A 340 0.79 -2.69 -25.74
C GLY A 340 -0.29 -3.69 -26.13
N GLY A 341 -0.81 -3.56 -27.36
CA GLY A 341 -1.85 -4.45 -27.84
C GLY A 341 -2.52 -3.94 -29.10
N ASN A 342 -3.55 -4.64 -29.51
CA ASN A 342 -4.46 -4.25 -30.58
C ASN A 342 -5.90 -4.12 -30.03
N GLY A 343 -6.89 -3.98 -30.91
CA GLY A 343 -8.30 -3.84 -30.51
C GLY A 343 -8.85 -5.01 -29.69
N ASP A 344 -8.31 -6.22 -29.88
CA ASP A 344 -8.82 -7.46 -29.30
C ASP A 344 -7.91 -8.04 -28.22
N SER A 345 -6.62 -7.69 -28.21
CA SER A 345 -5.65 -8.26 -27.28
C SER A 345 -4.70 -7.19 -26.76
N SER A 346 -4.39 -7.27 -25.46
CA SER A 346 -3.43 -6.38 -24.83
C SER A 346 -2.64 -7.11 -23.75
N VAL A 347 -1.40 -6.68 -23.56
CA VAL A 347 -0.51 -7.20 -22.52
C VAL A 347 0.19 -6.06 -21.80
N ARG A 348 0.45 -6.24 -20.51
CA ARG A 348 1.27 -5.36 -19.70
C ARG A 348 2.24 -6.21 -18.89
N LEU A 349 3.50 -5.79 -18.90
CA LEU A 349 4.57 -6.28 -18.03
C LEU A 349 5.01 -5.14 -17.13
N SER A 350 5.18 -5.39 -15.84
CA SER A 350 5.72 -4.42 -14.90
C SER A 350 6.79 -5.04 -14.01
N TYR A 351 7.77 -4.24 -13.64
CA TYR A 351 8.75 -4.56 -12.62
C TYR A 351 8.89 -3.38 -11.67
N SER A 352 8.89 -3.63 -10.37
CA SER A 352 9.21 -2.63 -9.37
C SER A 352 10.18 -3.17 -8.33
N ASN A 353 11.07 -2.28 -7.88
CA ASN A 353 11.99 -2.50 -6.78
C ASN A 353 11.76 -1.40 -5.75
N SER A 354 11.58 -1.78 -4.49
CA SER A 354 11.51 -0.88 -3.34
C SER A 354 12.61 -1.25 -2.36
N GLN A 355 13.48 -0.31 -2.06
CA GLN A 355 14.55 -0.45 -1.07
C GLN A 355 14.34 0.60 0.01
N GLN A 356 14.28 0.15 1.25
CA GLN A 356 14.10 1.01 2.41
C GLN A 356 15.19 0.70 3.42
N ASP A 357 15.86 1.73 3.89
CA ASP A 357 16.76 1.74 5.03
C ASP A 357 16.12 2.63 6.10
N GLY A 358 15.95 2.11 7.30
CA GLY A 358 15.22 2.80 8.35
C GLY A 358 16.08 3.86 9.06
N ILE A 359 15.61 4.31 10.21
CA ILE A 359 16.29 5.36 10.99
C ILE A 359 17.20 4.78 12.08
N MET A 360 17.25 3.45 12.24
CA MET A 360 18.13 2.84 13.22
C MET A 360 19.59 2.91 12.74
N PRO A 361 20.54 3.33 13.59
CA PRO A 361 21.93 3.31 13.21
C PRO A 361 22.41 1.89 12.89
N THR A 362 23.53 1.77 12.16
CA THR A 362 24.17 0.50 11.79
C THR A 362 23.38 -0.34 10.75
N ASP A 363 22.47 0.27 10.01
CA ASP A 363 21.65 -0.42 8.98
C ASP A 363 20.89 -1.65 9.52
N ALA A 364 20.42 -1.59 10.75
CA ALA A 364 19.81 -2.72 11.44
C ALA A 364 18.38 -3.01 10.94
N ASP A 365 17.71 -2.02 10.38
CA ASP A 365 16.33 -2.08 9.91
C ASP A 365 16.24 -1.82 8.40
N LYS A 366 16.18 -2.89 7.63
CA LYS A 366 16.13 -2.84 6.16
C LYS A 366 14.93 -3.60 5.60
N PHE A 367 14.44 -3.13 4.47
CA PHE A 367 13.40 -3.80 3.71
C PHE A 367 13.68 -3.68 2.21
N GLU A 368 13.54 -4.79 1.51
CA GLU A 368 13.59 -4.84 0.07
C GLU A 368 12.39 -5.61 -0.47
N ARG A 369 11.79 -5.09 -1.54
CA ARG A 369 10.72 -5.77 -2.28
C ARG A 369 10.93 -5.64 -3.77
N ASN A 370 10.94 -6.77 -4.45
CA ASN A 370 10.94 -6.90 -5.90
C ASN A 370 9.61 -7.46 -6.36
N THR A 371 8.92 -6.79 -7.26
CA THR A 371 7.62 -7.22 -7.80
C THR A 371 7.70 -7.31 -9.32
N LEU A 372 7.32 -8.47 -9.86
CA LEU A 372 7.14 -8.70 -11.29
C LEU A 372 5.66 -8.96 -11.56
N GLY A 373 5.03 -8.13 -12.39
CA GLY A 373 3.63 -8.23 -12.76
C GLY A 373 3.45 -8.50 -14.24
N LEU A 374 2.59 -9.46 -14.59
CA LEU A 374 2.14 -9.73 -15.96
C LEU A 374 0.61 -9.71 -15.98
N SER A 375 0.03 -8.95 -16.88
CA SER A 375 -1.41 -8.96 -17.11
C SER A 375 -1.74 -8.88 -18.59
N GLY A 376 -2.86 -9.49 -18.98
CA GLY A 376 -3.28 -9.47 -20.37
C GLY A 376 -4.77 -9.74 -20.52
N THR A 377 -5.31 -9.29 -21.63
CA THR A 377 -6.69 -9.54 -22.05
C THR A 377 -6.68 -9.92 -23.51
N SER A 378 -7.47 -10.94 -23.89
CA SER A 378 -7.68 -11.33 -25.28
C SER A 378 -9.15 -11.62 -25.50
N LYS A 379 -9.72 -11.10 -26.59
CA LYS A 379 -11.10 -11.29 -27.01
C LYS A 379 -11.14 -12.03 -28.35
N VAL A 380 -11.87 -13.15 -28.38
CA VAL A 380 -12.08 -13.94 -29.59
C VAL A 380 -13.58 -14.24 -29.71
N GLY A 381 -14.24 -13.58 -30.62
CA GLY A 381 -15.70 -13.67 -30.76
C GLY A 381 -16.42 -13.25 -29.47
N ASN A 382 -17.20 -14.17 -28.91
CA ASN A 382 -17.97 -13.96 -27.67
C ASN A 382 -17.18 -14.31 -26.39
N ILE A 383 -15.91 -14.75 -26.52
CA ILE A 383 -15.09 -15.14 -25.36
C ILE A 383 -14.07 -14.04 -25.11
N THR A 384 -13.99 -13.60 -23.85
CA THR A 384 -12.92 -12.73 -23.36
C THR A 384 -12.16 -13.45 -22.26
N ILE A 385 -10.85 -13.57 -22.41
CA ILE A 385 -9.95 -14.13 -21.38
C ILE A 385 -9.12 -13.00 -20.84
N THR A 386 -9.12 -12.83 -19.51
CA THR A 386 -8.27 -11.88 -18.79
C THR A 386 -7.44 -12.63 -17.78
N GLY A 387 -6.15 -12.37 -17.75
CA GLY A 387 -5.25 -12.98 -16.76
C GLY A 387 -4.35 -11.95 -16.10
N SER A 388 -3.99 -12.23 -14.85
CA SER A 388 -2.94 -11.51 -14.13
C SER A 388 -2.12 -12.50 -13.29
N LEU A 389 -0.81 -12.25 -13.21
CA LEU A 389 0.12 -13.00 -12.39
C LEU A 389 1.13 -12.04 -11.81
N ASN A 390 1.31 -12.10 -10.50
CA ASN A 390 2.30 -11.30 -9.78
C ASN A 390 3.22 -12.23 -8.99
N TYR A 391 4.51 -12.02 -9.12
CA TYR A 391 5.54 -12.62 -8.27
C TYR A 391 6.17 -11.51 -7.43
N VAL A 392 6.25 -11.74 -6.14
CA VAL A 392 6.82 -10.80 -5.17
C VAL A 392 7.87 -11.53 -4.35
N ASN A 393 9.07 -11.00 -4.35
CA ASN A 393 10.16 -11.40 -3.47
C ASN A 393 10.40 -10.25 -2.49
N THR A 394 10.38 -10.55 -1.20
CA THR A 394 10.58 -9.58 -0.12
C THR A 394 11.65 -10.10 0.83
N GLY A 395 12.55 -9.24 1.24
CA GLY A 395 13.56 -9.51 2.25
C GLY A 395 13.71 -8.33 3.21
N GLY A 396 14.26 -8.59 4.38
CA GLY A 396 14.51 -7.53 5.34
C GLY A 396 15.15 -8.01 6.63
N SER A 397 15.58 -7.04 7.41
CA SER A 397 16.00 -7.17 8.80
C SER A 397 15.20 -6.18 9.65
N GLY A 398 14.98 -6.50 10.90
CA GLY A 398 14.23 -5.64 11.80
C GLY A 398 14.84 -5.64 13.19
N VAL A 399 14.52 -4.60 13.94
CA VAL A 399 14.91 -4.39 15.32
C VAL A 399 13.76 -4.78 16.23
N ALA A 400 14.04 -5.51 17.30
CA ALA A 400 13.02 -5.89 18.27
C ALA A 400 12.40 -4.65 18.93
N THR A 401 11.06 -4.62 18.95
CA THR A 401 10.26 -3.56 19.58
C THR A 401 9.58 -4.06 20.85
N GLY A 402 9.09 -3.16 21.71
CA GLY A 402 8.42 -3.48 22.96
C GLY A 402 9.29 -3.30 24.18
N GLN A 403 8.98 -4.02 25.25
CA GLN A 403 9.73 -4.02 26.53
C GLN A 403 10.89 -5.02 26.49
N GLY A 404 11.58 -5.19 27.60
CA GLY A 404 12.71 -6.09 27.73
C GLY A 404 14.02 -5.44 27.23
N LEU A 405 14.94 -6.25 26.73
CA LEU A 405 16.25 -5.81 26.24
C LEU A 405 16.18 -5.28 24.80
N THR A 406 15.20 -4.43 24.51
CA THR A 406 15.07 -3.77 23.21
C THR A 406 15.88 -2.48 23.18
N VAL A 407 16.23 -2.03 21.98
CA VAL A 407 16.98 -0.79 21.78
C VAL A 407 16.26 0.41 22.39
N MET A 408 14.95 0.54 22.16
CA MET A 408 14.16 1.67 22.70
C MET A 408 14.09 1.64 24.24
N ASN A 409 13.94 0.47 24.84
CA ASN A 409 13.96 0.35 26.29
C ASN A 409 15.32 0.72 26.88
N ASN A 410 16.40 0.28 26.22
CA ASN A 410 17.76 0.64 26.65
C ASN A 410 17.99 2.16 26.53
N LEU A 411 17.56 2.79 25.44
CA LEU A 411 17.68 4.24 25.23
C LEU A 411 16.89 5.04 26.29
N MET A 412 15.66 4.62 26.60
CA MET A 412 14.80 5.32 27.57
C MET A 412 15.32 5.25 29.00
N GLN A 413 16.22 4.32 29.30
CA GLN A 413 16.84 4.14 30.62
C GLN A 413 18.21 4.79 30.74
N ILE A 414 18.67 5.55 29.76
CA ILE A 414 19.92 6.30 29.87
C ILE A 414 19.64 7.63 30.58
N PRO A 415 20.33 7.93 31.69
CA PRO A 415 20.21 9.21 32.37
C PRO A 415 20.45 10.42 31.47
N THR A 416 19.72 11.50 31.75
CA THR A 416 19.68 12.70 30.89
C THR A 416 21.00 13.51 30.82
N ASP A 417 21.97 13.15 31.61
CA ASP A 417 23.33 13.75 31.63
C ASP A 417 24.38 12.87 30.93
N ILE A 418 24.03 11.66 30.51
CA ILE A 418 24.99 10.75 29.84
C ILE A 418 24.84 10.91 28.32
N PRO A 419 25.94 11.23 27.59
CA PRO A 419 25.93 11.37 26.14
C PRO A 419 25.72 10.01 25.45
N ILE A 420 24.58 9.80 24.81
CA ILE A 420 24.24 8.53 24.15
C ILE A 420 25.24 8.18 23.05
N THR A 421 25.74 9.18 22.34
CA THR A 421 26.64 8.99 21.20
C THR A 421 28.02 8.45 21.59
N GLU A 422 28.43 8.61 22.87
CA GLU A 422 29.66 7.99 23.37
C GLU A 422 29.62 6.47 23.39
N PHE A 423 28.40 5.89 23.47
CA PHE A 423 28.21 4.45 23.46
C PHE A 423 28.37 3.79 22.09
N LYS A 424 28.59 4.59 21.02
CA LYS A 424 28.71 4.08 19.65
C LYS A 424 29.85 3.08 19.49
N ASP A 425 30.97 3.32 20.14
CA ASP A 425 32.03 2.34 20.25
C ASP A 425 31.79 1.41 21.46
N TYR A 426 30.87 0.44 21.24
CA TYR A 426 30.52 -0.52 22.30
C TYR A 426 31.61 -1.57 22.60
N ASN A 427 32.71 -1.58 21.87
CA ASN A 427 33.94 -2.35 22.19
C ASN A 427 34.89 -1.59 23.07
N ASN A 428 34.71 -0.29 23.28
CA ASN A 428 35.50 0.53 24.18
C ASN A 428 35.48 -0.09 25.59
N LYS A 429 36.63 -0.07 26.26
CA LYS A 429 36.78 -0.65 27.57
C LYS A 429 35.79 -0.15 28.63
N PHE A 430 35.29 1.09 28.50
CA PHE A 430 34.28 1.68 29.41
C PHE A 430 32.85 1.39 29.03
N HIS A 431 32.58 0.98 27.77
CA HIS A 431 31.22 0.88 27.19
C HIS A 431 30.85 -0.53 26.75
N ASN A 432 31.79 -1.49 26.86
CA ASN A 432 31.50 -2.91 26.55
C ASN A 432 30.60 -3.52 27.61
N VAL A 433 30.07 -4.72 27.32
CA VAL A 433 29.09 -5.40 28.19
C VAL A 433 29.59 -5.62 29.63
N SER A 434 30.89 -5.81 29.84
CA SER A 434 31.50 -6.01 31.16
C SER A 434 31.54 -4.76 32.00
N ASN A 435 31.65 -3.59 31.37
CA ASN A 435 31.95 -2.31 32.02
C ASN A 435 30.90 -1.22 31.70
N TYR A 436 29.79 -1.56 31.03
CA TYR A 436 28.71 -0.62 30.83
C TYR A 436 28.22 -0.06 32.18
N TYR A 437 27.90 1.23 32.23
CA TYR A 437 27.76 2.00 33.47
C TYR A 437 26.74 1.44 34.47
N THR A 438 25.75 0.66 34.02
CA THR A 438 24.68 0.14 34.88
C THR A 438 24.60 -1.40 34.84
N PRO A 439 24.33 -2.06 35.97
CA PRO A 439 24.13 -3.50 36.08
C PRO A 439 22.64 -3.93 36.01
N TYR A 440 21.69 -3.00 35.76
CA TYR A 440 20.25 -3.22 35.98
C TYR A 440 19.50 -3.80 34.77
N GLY A 441 20.08 -4.76 34.05
CA GLY A 441 19.38 -5.49 32.98
C GLY A 441 19.22 -4.67 31.69
N VAL A 442 19.98 -3.59 31.52
CA VAL A 442 20.07 -2.81 30.31
C VAL A 442 21.46 -2.94 29.72
N THR A 443 21.57 -2.86 28.40
CA THR A 443 22.84 -2.94 27.69
C THR A 443 23.06 -1.71 26.83
N ASN A 444 24.26 -1.53 26.35
CA ASN A 444 24.59 -0.52 25.37
C ASN A 444 23.67 -0.66 24.15
N PRO A 445 22.88 0.38 23.77
CA PRO A 445 21.93 0.28 22.66
C PRO A 445 22.58 -0.06 21.32
N TYR A 446 23.80 0.40 21.05
CA TYR A 446 24.54 0.05 19.83
C TYR A 446 25.00 -1.40 19.82
N PHE A 447 25.36 -1.95 21.00
CA PHE A 447 25.61 -3.39 21.14
C PHE A 447 24.36 -4.19 20.83
N THR A 448 23.21 -3.81 21.40
CA THR A 448 21.92 -4.47 21.13
C THR A 448 21.60 -4.47 19.64
N LEU A 449 21.77 -3.33 18.96
CA LEU A 449 21.55 -3.24 17.51
C LEU A 449 22.46 -4.14 16.68
N SER A 450 23.72 -4.28 17.10
CA SER A 450 24.72 -5.04 16.35
C SER A 450 24.64 -6.55 16.57
N GLN A 451 24.14 -6.98 17.75
CA GLN A 451 24.21 -8.37 18.19
C GLN A 451 22.85 -9.08 18.18
N ASN A 452 21.76 -8.35 18.35
CA ASN A 452 20.40 -8.90 18.29
C ASN A 452 19.76 -8.53 16.97
N GLY A 453 18.90 -9.41 16.44
CA GLY A 453 18.26 -9.09 15.18
C GLY A 453 17.30 -10.15 14.67
N SER A 454 16.85 -9.87 13.48
CA SER A 454 16.00 -10.80 12.73
C SER A 454 16.32 -10.72 11.24
N LYS A 455 16.03 -11.81 10.55
CA LYS A 455 16.12 -11.87 9.09
C LYS A 455 14.85 -12.49 8.54
N TYR A 456 14.24 -11.79 7.62
CA TYR A 456 13.00 -12.18 6.97
C TYR A 456 13.20 -12.35 5.47
N ALA A 457 12.58 -13.37 4.89
CA ALA A 457 12.51 -13.59 3.47
C ALA A 457 11.15 -14.18 3.09
N LYS A 458 10.56 -13.70 1.99
CA LYS A 458 9.25 -14.14 1.50
C LYS A 458 9.23 -14.18 -0.02
N ASP A 459 8.70 -15.27 -0.55
CA ASP A 459 8.31 -15.41 -1.94
C ASP A 459 6.79 -15.58 -1.99
N ARG A 460 6.12 -14.78 -2.85
CA ARG A 460 4.67 -14.85 -3.04
C ARG A 460 4.32 -14.83 -4.52
N ILE A 461 3.40 -15.70 -4.90
CA ILE A 461 2.79 -15.70 -6.23
C ILE A 461 1.29 -15.52 -6.02
N TYR A 462 0.70 -14.51 -6.66
CA TYR A 462 -0.74 -14.34 -6.68
C TYR A 462 -1.24 -13.86 -8.04
N GLY A 463 -2.46 -14.23 -8.38
CA GLY A 463 -3.04 -13.85 -9.66
C GLY A 463 -4.36 -14.54 -9.94
N SER A 464 -4.92 -14.23 -11.11
CA SER A 464 -6.21 -14.74 -11.55
C SER A 464 -6.27 -15.02 -13.04
N VAL A 465 -7.16 -15.91 -13.42
CA VAL A 465 -7.61 -16.09 -14.80
C VAL A 465 -9.14 -16.00 -14.81
N GLU A 466 -9.67 -15.12 -15.63
CA GLU A 466 -11.08 -14.93 -15.87
C GLU A 466 -11.43 -15.29 -17.31
N VAL A 467 -12.45 -16.11 -17.49
CA VAL A 467 -13.04 -16.43 -18.78
C VAL A 467 -14.47 -15.92 -18.77
N LYS A 468 -14.78 -14.94 -19.60
CA LYS A 468 -16.11 -14.39 -19.81
C LYS A 468 -16.63 -14.87 -21.16
N TYR A 469 -17.85 -15.43 -21.17
CA TYR A 469 -18.57 -15.82 -22.36
C TYR A 469 -19.87 -15.00 -22.49
N ASP A 470 -19.96 -14.15 -23.49
CA ASP A 470 -21.16 -13.39 -23.81
C ASP A 470 -22.13 -14.31 -24.57
N VAL A 471 -23.13 -14.87 -23.83
CA VAL A 471 -24.13 -15.80 -24.37
C VAL A 471 -24.98 -15.08 -25.43
N ASN A 472 -25.38 -13.85 -25.09
CA ASN A 472 -26.12 -12.94 -25.96
C ASN A 472 -25.97 -11.50 -25.45
N LYS A 473 -26.73 -10.54 -26.01
CA LYS A 473 -26.60 -9.10 -25.65
C LYS A 473 -27.06 -8.77 -24.22
N TRP A 474 -27.80 -9.64 -23.56
CA TRP A 474 -28.38 -9.43 -22.23
C TRP A 474 -27.89 -10.45 -21.19
N SER A 475 -27.03 -11.40 -21.56
CA SER A 475 -26.52 -12.36 -20.59
C SER A 475 -25.06 -12.76 -20.87
N ASN A 476 -24.31 -12.98 -19.80
CA ASN A 476 -22.97 -13.53 -19.87
C ASN A 476 -22.69 -14.47 -18.70
N PHE A 477 -21.78 -15.39 -18.96
CA PHE A 477 -21.22 -16.31 -17.99
C PHE A 477 -19.76 -15.95 -17.72
N ILE A 478 -19.35 -15.93 -16.45
CA ILE A 478 -17.97 -15.67 -16.05
C ILE A 478 -17.51 -16.83 -15.16
N TYR A 479 -16.36 -17.40 -15.49
CA TYR A 479 -15.60 -18.25 -14.60
C TYR A 479 -14.31 -17.56 -14.22
N ARG A 480 -14.00 -17.53 -12.92
CA ARG A 480 -12.77 -16.92 -12.39
C ARG A 480 -12.05 -17.91 -11.48
N PHE A 481 -10.78 -18.12 -11.77
CA PHE A 481 -9.85 -18.87 -10.94
C PHE A 481 -8.84 -17.91 -10.33
N GLY A 482 -8.54 -18.06 -9.04
CA GLY A 482 -7.54 -17.27 -8.34
C GLY A 482 -6.63 -18.13 -7.48
N LEU A 483 -5.36 -17.80 -7.50
CA LEU A 483 -4.31 -18.40 -6.67
C LEU A 483 -3.59 -17.30 -5.90
N ASP A 484 -3.28 -17.57 -4.62
CA ASP A 484 -2.41 -16.74 -3.79
C ASP A 484 -1.61 -17.69 -2.87
N GLN A 485 -0.31 -17.75 -3.04
CA GLN A 485 0.59 -18.62 -2.29
C GLN A 485 1.81 -17.84 -1.85
N SER A 486 2.16 -17.94 -0.56
CA SER A 486 3.41 -17.42 -0.02
C SER A 486 4.22 -18.50 0.72
N SER A 487 5.53 -18.33 0.67
CA SER A 487 6.51 -19.07 1.47
C SER A 487 7.38 -18.05 2.19
N GLU A 488 7.33 -18.06 3.51
CA GLU A 488 7.98 -17.08 4.38
C GLU A 488 8.98 -17.80 5.28
N SER A 489 10.17 -17.22 5.46
CA SER A 489 11.19 -17.68 6.39
C SER A 489 11.54 -16.52 7.31
N LEU A 490 11.58 -16.78 8.61
CA LEU A 490 11.96 -15.82 9.64
C LEU A 490 12.98 -16.48 10.57
N ALA A 491 14.14 -15.83 10.72
CA ALA A 491 15.11 -16.12 11.75
C ALA A 491 15.16 -14.98 12.74
N VAL A 492 15.23 -15.28 14.04
CA VAL A 492 15.27 -14.31 15.14
C VAL A 492 16.32 -14.75 16.14
N TRP A 493 17.12 -13.81 16.60
CA TRP A 493 18.15 -14.12 17.60
C TRP A 493 18.38 -13.00 18.60
N THR A 494 18.79 -13.40 19.79
CA THR A 494 19.43 -12.53 20.78
C THR A 494 20.80 -13.11 21.09
N SER A 495 21.82 -12.28 21.15
CA SER A 495 23.17 -12.75 21.45
C SER A 495 23.30 -13.19 22.89
N ARG A 496 24.15 -14.20 23.14
CA ARG A 496 24.68 -14.43 24.47
C ARG A 496 25.49 -13.24 24.94
N VAL A 497 25.28 -12.85 26.17
CA VAL A 497 26.00 -11.76 26.85
C VAL A 497 26.63 -12.31 28.12
N ASP A 498 27.94 -12.36 28.14
CA ASP A 498 28.74 -12.74 29.31
C ASP A 498 29.64 -11.56 29.68
N ALA A 499 29.61 -11.16 30.93
CA ALA A 499 30.57 -10.19 31.47
C ALA A 499 31.87 -10.92 31.84
N ALA A 500 32.97 -10.23 31.73
CA ALA A 500 34.25 -10.78 32.14
C ALA A 500 34.28 -11.04 33.66
N PRO A 501 34.78 -12.18 34.13
CA PRO A 501 34.88 -12.50 35.56
C PRO A 501 35.53 -11.40 36.37
N GLY A 502 34.91 -10.94 37.45
CA GLY A 502 35.39 -9.86 38.28
C GLY A 502 35.18 -8.44 37.74
N SER A 503 34.55 -8.28 36.57
CA SER A 503 34.14 -6.98 36.04
C SER A 503 32.93 -6.40 36.76
N PRO A 504 32.62 -5.10 36.63
CA PRO A 504 31.48 -4.46 37.27
C PRO A 504 30.12 -5.12 36.98
N ASN A 505 29.95 -5.73 35.81
CA ASN A 505 28.70 -6.39 35.39
C ASN A 505 28.73 -7.93 35.51
N ASP A 506 29.79 -8.51 36.08
CA ASP A 506 29.88 -9.95 36.31
C ASP A 506 28.77 -10.42 37.27
N GLY A 507 27.97 -11.42 36.84
CA GLY A 507 26.82 -11.94 37.57
C GLY A 507 25.63 -10.97 37.68
N SER A 508 25.63 -9.88 36.93
CA SER A 508 24.53 -8.92 36.90
C SER A 508 23.36 -9.39 36.04
N SER A 509 22.23 -8.70 36.14
CA SER A 509 21.03 -8.96 35.31
C SER A 509 21.18 -8.57 33.84
N THR A 510 22.32 -8.01 33.41
CA THR A 510 22.65 -7.74 32.02
C THR A 510 23.14 -9.00 31.27
N GLU A 511 23.60 -10.02 31.98
CA GLU A 511 23.99 -11.29 31.39
C GLU A 511 22.76 -12.02 30.82
N ALA A 512 22.90 -12.60 29.66
CA ALA A 512 21.82 -13.29 28.96
C ALA A 512 22.34 -14.54 28.25
N PRO A 513 21.62 -15.66 28.30
CA PRO A 513 22.04 -16.91 27.65
C PRO A 513 21.97 -16.83 26.11
N GLY A 514 21.37 -15.76 25.58
CA GLY A 514 21.06 -15.69 24.16
C GLY A 514 19.87 -16.57 23.76
N SER A 515 19.50 -16.49 22.50
CA SER A 515 18.49 -17.38 21.92
C SER A 515 18.61 -17.40 20.41
N TYR A 516 18.13 -18.44 19.78
CA TYR A 516 18.00 -18.52 18.33
C TYR A 516 16.71 -19.25 17.94
N GLY A 517 16.00 -18.75 16.94
CA GLY A 517 14.81 -19.41 16.44
C GLY A 517 14.64 -19.18 14.95
N GLU A 518 14.15 -20.20 14.26
CA GLU A 518 13.75 -20.14 12.86
C GLU A 518 12.33 -20.64 12.68
N SER A 519 11.60 -20.05 11.74
CA SER A 519 10.31 -20.56 11.30
C SER A 519 10.16 -20.47 9.79
N LYS A 520 9.46 -21.47 9.23
CA LYS A 520 9.00 -21.47 7.85
C LYS A 520 7.49 -21.59 7.79
N THR A 521 6.86 -20.60 7.19
CA THR A 521 5.40 -20.52 7.01
C THR A 521 5.06 -20.63 5.53
N ILE A 522 4.17 -21.54 5.19
CA ILE A 522 3.61 -21.64 3.83
C ILE A 522 2.12 -21.42 3.93
N THR A 523 1.61 -20.45 3.19
CA THR A 523 0.18 -20.22 3.05
C THR A 523 -0.24 -20.36 1.59
N LYS A 524 -1.42 -20.94 1.36
CA LYS A 524 -2.00 -21.08 0.03
C LYS A 524 -3.50 -20.82 0.08
N GLN A 525 -3.97 -20.02 -0.82
CA GLN A 525 -5.40 -19.74 -1.03
C GLN A 525 -5.77 -20.01 -2.48
N ILE A 526 -6.84 -20.76 -2.69
CA ILE A 526 -7.43 -21.04 -3.99
C ILE A 526 -8.85 -20.51 -3.98
N ASN A 527 -9.23 -19.84 -5.05
CA ASN A 527 -10.58 -19.30 -5.25
C ASN A 527 -11.12 -19.79 -6.59
N HIS A 528 -12.37 -20.23 -6.60
CA HIS A 528 -13.16 -20.44 -7.79
C HIS A 528 -14.42 -19.61 -7.68
N GLU A 529 -14.80 -18.93 -8.74
CA GLU A 529 -16.02 -18.16 -8.81
C GLU A 529 -16.71 -18.39 -10.15
N ILE A 530 -17.99 -18.62 -10.10
CA ILE A 530 -18.87 -18.76 -11.26
C ILE A 530 -19.95 -17.70 -11.12
N LEU A 531 -20.16 -16.91 -12.18
CA LEU A 531 -21.15 -15.86 -12.23
C LEU A 531 -21.98 -16.02 -13.50
N TYR A 532 -23.29 -15.89 -13.37
CA TYR A 532 -24.21 -15.74 -14.49
C TYR A 532 -24.93 -14.40 -14.34
N ASN A 533 -24.68 -13.49 -15.24
CA ASN A 533 -25.21 -12.14 -15.22
C ASN A 533 -26.31 -11.99 -16.28
N LEU A 534 -27.38 -11.30 -15.88
CA LEU A 534 -28.55 -10.96 -16.67
C LEU A 534 -28.75 -9.45 -16.64
N ASP A 535 -29.01 -8.85 -17.81
CA ASP A 535 -29.27 -7.41 -17.96
C ASP A 535 -30.44 -7.21 -18.92
N PHE A 536 -31.63 -7.02 -18.37
CA PHE A 536 -32.87 -6.89 -19.12
C PHE A 536 -33.39 -5.45 -19.09
N LYS A 537 -33.66 -4.91 -20.27
CA LYS A 537 -34.53 -3.74 -20.42
C LYS A 537 -35.96 -4.23 -20.48
N LEU A 538 -36.70 -4.18 -19.36
CA LEU A 538 -38.07 -4.65 -19.26
C LEU A 538 -39.03 -3.79 -20.11
N ASN A 539 -38.79 -2.48 -20.09
CA ASN A 539 -39.46 -1.49 -20.93
C ASN A 539 -38.66 -0.16 -20.92
N THR A 540 -39.24 0.92 -21.44
CA THR A 540 -38.59 2.25 -21.51
C THR A 540 -38.31 2.87 -20.13
N SER A 541 -38.91 2.35 -19.06
CA SER A 541 -38.81 2.93 -17.70
C SER A 541 -38.12 1.98 -16.71
N PHE A 542 -38.09 0.68 -16.97
CA PHE A 542 -37.56 -0.30 -16.02
C PHE A 542 -36.46 -1.15 -16.64
N ASP A 543 -35.33 -1.21 -15.94
CA ASP A 543 -34.20 -2.11 -16.19
C ASP A 543 -34.03 -3.07 -15.01
N LEU A 544 -33.77 -4.35 -15.30
CA LEU A 544 -33.52 -5.40 -14.32
C LEU A 544 -32.15 -6.01 -14.56
N GLN A 545 -31.24 -5.87 -13.59
CA GLN A 545 -29.96 -6.53 -13.57
C GLN A 545 -29.93 -7.58 -12.46
N SER A 546 -29.56 -8.81 -12.79
CA SER A 546 -29.45 -9.90 -11.81
C SER A 546 -28.17 -10.69 -12.02
N SER A 547 -27.50 -11.03 -10.94
CA SER A 547 -26.30 -11.87 -10.93
C SER A 547 -26.50 -13.05 -9.98
N PHE A 548 -26.28 -14.25 -10.49
CA PHE A 548 -26.25 -15.50 -9.71
C PHE A 548 -24.80 -15.96 -9.63
N GLY A 549 -24.36 -16.29 -8.43
CA GLY A 549 -22.98 -16.66 -8.22
C GLY A 549 -22.79 -17.89 -7.34
N PHE A 550 -21.75 -18.63 -7.63
CA PHE A 550 -21.20 -19.67 -6.78
C PHE A 550 -19.72 -19.35 -6.55
N ASN A 551 -19.28 -19.48 -5.31
CA ASN A 551 -17.90 -19.22 -4.93
C ASN A 551 -17.39 -20.34 -4.03
N MET A 552 -16.15 -20.78 -4.27
CA MET A 552 -15.41 -21.69 -3.43
C MET A 552 -14.09 -21.01 -3.03
N ASN A 553 -13.77 -21.04 -1.75
CA ASN A 553 -12.49 -20.59 -1.22
C ASN A 553 -11.88 -21.65 -0.35
N GLN A 554 -10.65 -22.04 -0.63
CA GLN A 554 -9.86 -22.96 0.18
C GLN A 554 -8.59 -22.26 0.63
N ARG A 555 -8.31 -22.29 1.93
CA ARG A 555 -7.09 -21.76 2.53
C ARG A 555 -6.38 -22.88 3.29
N THR A 556 -5.08 -23.02 3.05
CA THR A 556 -4.21 -23.91 3.80
C THR A 556 -3.02 -23.15 4.37
N GLY A 557 -2.61 -23.50 5.57
CA GLY A 557 -1.43 -22.95 6.22
C GLY A 557 -0.62 -24.08 6.85
N SER A 558 0.69 -23.98 6.77
CA SER A 558 1.61 -24.83 7.53
C SER A 558 2.75 -24.00 8.08
N VAL A 559 3.11 -24.27 9.34
CA VAL A 559 4.24 -23.65 10.01
C VAL A 559 5.12 -24.75 10.55
N ILE A 560 6.42 -24.64 10.32
CA ILE A 560 7.44 -25.43 10.99
C ILE A 560 8.36 -24.43 11.67
N SER A 561 8.67 -24.63 12.94
CA SER A 561 9.59 -23.76 13.69
C SER A 561 10.50 -24.58 14.60
N GLY A 562 11.69 -24.03 14.82
CA GLY A 562 12.67 -24.53 15.79
C GLY A 562 13.17 -23.37 16.65
N SER A 563 13.55 -23.64 17.90
CA SER A 563 14.20 -22.66 18.78
C SER A 563 15.11 -23.31 19.80
N VAL A 564 16.15 -22.57 20.18
CA VAL A 564 17.01 -22.83 21.35
C VAL A 564 16.96 -21.63 22.27
N ALA A 565 16.94 -21.87 23.58
CA ALA A 565 16.80 -20.83 24.58
C ALA A 565 18.14 -20.36 25.15
N SER A 566 19.25 -20.99 24.73
CA SER A 566 20.60 -20.56 25.05
C SER A 566 21.54 -20.75 23.86
N GLN A 567 22.65 -20.01 23.83
CA GLN A 567 23.74 -20.15 22.87
C GLN A 567 25.04 -20.36 23.63
N ASP A 568 25.90 -21.24 23.15
CA ASP A 568 27.18 -21.54 23.81
C ASP A 568 28.24 -20.48 23.48
N LEU A 569 28.20 -19.91 22.28
CA LEU A 569 29.13 -18.87 21.83
C LEU A 569 28.39 -17.59 21.46
N ALA A 570 28.87 -16.43 21.89
CA ALA A 570 28.36 -15.13 21.50
C ALA A 570 28.62 -14.85 20.01
N GLY A 571 27.68 -14.17 19.33
CA GLY A 571 27.83 -13.72 17.94
C GLY A 571 27.73 -14.81 16.87
N PHE A 572 27.43 -16.05 17.24
CA PHE A 572 27.18 -17.16 16.32
C PHE A 572 25.75 -17.67 16.51
N HIS A 573 24.86 -17.42 15.55
CA HIS A 573 23.43 -17.69 15.64
C HIS A 573 23.05 -18.91 14.82
N SER A 574 22.94 -20.06 15.49
CA SER A 574 22.63 -21.37 14.87
C SER A 574 22.02 -22.29 15.92
N PHE A 575 21.24 -23.29 15.49
CA PHE A 575 20.82 -24.41 16.36
C PHE A 575 22.00 -25.23 16.90
N ASP A 576 23.09 -25.33 16.11
CA ASP A 576 24.30 -26.05 16.50
C ASP A 576 25.13 -25.29 17.55
N ASN A 577 24.82 -24.02 17.80
CA ASN A 577 25.45 -23.21 18.84
C ASN A 577 24.65 -23.30 20.16
N SER A 578 24.26 -24.50 20.57
CA SER A 578 23.56 -24.71 21.83
C SER A 578 23.81 -26.13 22.32
N SER A 579 24.17 -26.25 23.60
CA SER A 579 24.20 -27.55 24.31
C SER A 579 22.79 -28.04 24.66
N GLU A 580 21.77 -27.18 24.56
CA GLU A 580 20.38 -27.55 24.81
C GLU A 580 19.75 -28.19 23.57
N ILE A 581 18.80 -29.06 23.81
CA ILE A 581 18.04 -29.70 22.71
C ILE A 581 17.10 -28.66 22.11
N ALA A 582 17.19 -28.46 20.79
CA ALA A 582 16.30 -27.58 20.07
C ALA A 582 14.83 -28.03 20.20
N ARG A 583 13.95 -27.09 20.51
CA ARG A 583 12.49 -27.31 20.53
C ARG A 583 11.96 -27.13 19.13
N ALA A 584 11.37 -28.17 18.56
CA ALA A 584 10.72 -28.10 17.26
C ALA A 584 9.19 -28.18 17.41
N SER A 585 8.48 -27.43 16.58
CA SER A 585 7.03 -27.49 16.49
C SER A 585 6.55 -27.45 15.05
N SER A 586 5.37 -28.01 14.80
CA SER A 586 4.71 -27.88 13.51
C SER A 586 3.20 -27.72 13.70
N SER A 587 2.59 -26.90 12.86
CA SER A 587 1.14 -26.76 12.82
C SER A 587 0.65 -26.75 11.38
N ARG A 588 -0.59 -27.21 11.19
CA ARG A 588 -1.27 -27.17 9.89
C ARG A 588 -2.70 -26.75 10.10
N SER A 589 -3.21 -25.95 9.16
CA SER A 589 -4.59 -25.54 9.16
C SER A 589 -5.17 -25.62 7.75
N GLU A 590 -6.44 -25.98 7.68
CA GLU A 590 -7.22 -25.95 6.44
C GLU A 590 -8.60 -25.38 6.73
N ARG A 591 -9.08 -24.53 5.83
CA ARG A 591 -10.42 -23.92 5.87
C ARG A 591 -11.01 -23.93 4.48
N LYS A 592 -12.27 -24.36 4.37
CA LYS A 592 -13.06 -24.32 3.14
C LYS A 592 -14.34 -23.52 3.36
N LEU A 593 -14.69 -22.77 2.37
CA LEU A 593 -15.94 -22.00 2.31
C LEU A 593 -16.55 -22.17 0.93
N TYR A 594 -17.83 -22.50 0.91
CA TYR A 594 -18.66 -22.49 -0.29
C TYR A 594 -19.76 -21.45 -0.11
N GLY A 595 -20.08 -20.71 -1.15
CA GLY A 595 -21.13 -19.70 -1.09
C GLY A 595 -21.96 -19.69 -2.37
N VAL A 596 -23.26 -19.65 -2.22
CA VAL A 596 -24.21 -19.37 -3.31
C VAL A 596 -24.88 -18.04 -3.03
N TYR A 597 -24.98 -17.19 -4.03
CA TYR A 597 -25.53 -15.85 -3.84
C TYR A 597 -26.26 -15.33 -5.07
N ASN A 598 -27.16 -14.39 -4.81
CA ASN A 598 -27.85 -13.61 -5.83
C ASN A 598 -27.78 -12.11 -5.49
N SER A 599 -27.63 -11.28 -6.50
CA SER A 599 -27.78 -9.84 -6.39
C SER A 599 -28.65 -9.34 -7.54
N THR A 600 -29.79 -8.74 -7.21
CA THR A 600 -30.74 -8.23 -8.19
C THR A 600 -30.98 -6.75 -7.96
N THR A 601 -30.86 -5.95 -9.02
CA THR A 601 -31.13 -4.51 -9.02
C THR A 601 -32.27 -4.22 -10.00
N LEU A 602 -33.33 -3.61 -9.50
CA LEU A 602 -34.40 -3.02 -10.29
C LEU A 602 -34.14 -1.50 -10.37
N SER A 603 -34.08 -0.98 -11.58
CA SER A 603 -33.90 0.44 -11.87
C SER A 603 -35.18 1.01 -12.50
N PHE A 604 -35.60 2.18 -12.03
CA PHE A 604 -36.71 2.94 -12.63
C PHE A 604 -36.16 4.27 -13.18
N LYS A 605 -36.21 4.44 -14.50
CA LYS A 605 -35.79 5.62 -15.27
C LYS A 605 -34.35 6.10 -14.93
N ASN A 606 -33.47 5.20 -14.52
CA ASN A 606 -32.11 5.52 -14.01
C ASN A 606 -32.09 6.54 -12.86
N GLN A 607 -33.20 6.68 -12.13
CA GLN A 607 -33.38 7.63 -11.02
C GLN A 607 -33.58 6.94 -9.68
N LEU A 608 -34.36 5.88 -9.67
CA LEU A 608 -34.62 5.04 -8.49
C LEU A 608 -34.06 3.65 -8.71
N PHE A 609 -33.35 3.16 -7.71
CA PHE A 609 -32.71 1.84 -7.73
C PHE A 609 -33.03 1.09 -6.45
N LEU A 610 -33.48 -0.16 -6.58
CA LEU A 610 -33.65 -1.09 -5.48
C LEU A 610 -32.77 -2.32 -5.75
N THR A 611 -31.83 -2.58 -4.87
CA THR A 611 -30.94 -3.74 -4.95
C THR A 611 -31.19 -4.66 -3.78
N THR A 612 -31.45 -5.94 -4.06
CA THR A 612 -31.49 -7.02 -3.07
C THR A 612 -30.28 -7.92 -3.23
N THR A 613 -29.72 -8.38 -2.12
CA THR A 613 -28.65 -9.38 -2.06
C THR A 613 -29.05 -10.50 -1.13
N LEU A 614 -28.82 -11.73 -1.53
CA LEU A 614 -29.04 -12.92 -0.72
C LEU A 614 -27.83 -13.83 -0.88
N ARG A 615 -27.31 -14.37 0.22
CA ARG A 615 -26.17 -15.27 0.21
C ARG A 615 -26.30 -16.34 1.28
N ASN A 616 -26.02 -17.59 0.89
CA ASN A 616 -25.85 -18.69 1.84
C ASN A 616 -24.40 -19.20 1.74
N ASP A 617 -23.73 -19.25 2.89
CA ASP A 617 -22.38 -19.78 3.02
C ASP A 617 -22.37 -21.08 3.82
N TRP A 618 -21.47 -22.00 3.46
CA TRP A 618 -21.15 -23.22 4.19
C TRP A 618 -19.69 -23.17 4.63
N TYR A 619 -19.46 -23.24 5.94
CA TYR A 619 -18.16 -23.12 6.58
C TYR A 619 -17.66 -24.45 7.12
N SER A 620 -16.43 -24.85 6.75
CA SER A 620 -15.79 -26.02 7.33
C SER A 620 -15.39 -25.84 8.79
N THR A 621 -15.34 -24.61 9.27
CA THR A 621 -14.92 -24.22 10.64
C THR A 621 -16.06 -24.32 11.66
N LEU A 622 -17.30 -24.48 11.24
CA LEU A 622 -18.46 -24.56 12.10
C LEU A 622 -18.90 -26.02 12.32
N PRO A 623 -19.54 -26.35 13.46
CA PRO A 623 -20.12 -27.66 13.73
C PRO A 623 -21.11 -28.09 12.64
N GLU A 624 -21.26 -29.38 12.45
CA GLU A 624 -22.03 -29.95 11.32
C GLU A 624 -23.45 -29.41 11.21
N GLY A 625 -24.17 -29.24 12.33
CA GLY A 625 -25.52 -28.68 12.36
C GLY A 625 -25.61 -27.18 12.05
N ASN A 626 -24.52 -26.43 12.12
CA ASN A 626 -24.48 -24.96 12.02
C ASN A 626 -23.60 -24.47 10.87
N ARG A 627 -23.19 -25.35 9.95
CA ARG A 627 -22.29 -24.97 8.84
C ARG A 627 -22.91 -23.99 7.85
N SER A 628 -24.24 -24.02 7.71
CA SER A 628 -24.99 -23.22 6.74
C SER A 628 -25.49 -21.93 7.38
N VAL A 629 -25.11 -20.80 6.82
CA VAL A 629 -25.50 -19.47 7.29
C VAL A 629 -26.06 -18.65 6.14
N LEU A 630 -27.33 -18.23 6.28
CA LEU A 630 -28.02 -17.36 5.32
C LEU A 630 -27.97 -15.91 5.81
N TYR A 631 -27.62 -14.99 4.93
CA TYR A 631 -27.65 -13.56 5.18
C TYR A 631 -27.82 -12.76 3.88
N GLY A 632 -28.09 -11.47 4.01
CA GLY A 632 -28.30 -10.64 2.84
C GLY A 632 -28.48 -9.17 3.18
N GLY A 633 -28.99 -8.44 2.21
CA GLY A 633 -29.21 -7.02 2.36
C GLY A 633 -30.15 -6.43 1.32
N VAL A 634 -30.66 -5.25 1.65
CA VAL A 634 -31.50 -4.44 0.76
C VAL A 634 -30.93 -3.04 0.71
N ASN A 635 -30.80 -2.50 -0.50
CA ASN A 635 -30.29 -1.16 -0.75
C ASN A 635 -31.26 -0.40 -1.63
N ALA A 636 -31.60 0.82 -1.26
CA ALA A 636 -32.37 1.76 -2.06
C ALA A 636 -31.53 3.02 -2.35
N SER A 637 -31.64 3.54 -3.55
CA SER A 637 -30.97 4.75 -4.00
C SER A 637 -31.90 5.60 -4.86
N TRP A 638 -31.98 6.91 -4.58
CA TRP A 638 -32.78 7.86 -5.32
C TRP A 638 -31.95 9.08 -5.71
N ALA A 639 -31.68 9.21 -7.01
CA ALA A 639 -31.06 10.40 -7.62
C ALA A 639 -32.13 11.48 -7.82
N PHE A 640 -32.46 12.22 -6.76
CA PHE A 640 -33.58 13.16 -6.76
C PHE A 640 -33.36 14.35 -7.70
N THR A 641 -32.14 14.75 -7.98
CA THR A 641 -31.82 15.79 -8.97
C THR A 641 -32.17 15.38 -10.39
N ASP A 642 -32.18 14.07 -10.69
CA ASP A 642 -32.58 13.55 -12.01
C ASP A 642 -34.10 13.47 -12.11
N THR A 643 -34.78 13.30 -10.97
CA THR A 643 -36.25 13.36 -10.89
C THR A 643 -36.77 14.79 -10.99
N PHE A 644 -36.03 15.75 -10.43
CA PHE A 644 -36.39 17.17 -10.39
C PHE A 644 -35.29 18.03 -11.07
N PRO A 645 -35.23 18.08 -12.41
CA PRO A 645 -34.15 18.75 -13.14
C PRO A 645 -33.97 20.24 -12.78
N GLY A 646 -35.04 20.93 -12.37
CA GLY A 646 -34.97 22.35 -11.94
C GLY A 646 -34.07 22.60 -10.73
N ILE A 647 -33.82 21.58 -9.90
CA ILE A 647 -32.92 21.66 -8.75
C ILE A 647 -31.44 21.69 -9.19
N LYS A 648 -31.11 21.19 -10.38
CA LYS A 648 -29.72 21.14 -10.89
C LYS A 648 -29.10 22.53 -11.03
N ASN A 649 -29.89 23.60 -11.11
CA ASN A 649 -29.38 24.96 -11.10
C ASN A 649 -28.74 25.35 -9.74
N VAL A 650 -29.04 24.65 -8.66
CA VAL A 650 -28.54 24.92 -7.31
C VAL A 650 -27.68 23.75 -6.80
N ILE A 651 -28.11 22.53 -7.07
CA ILE A 651 -27.42 21.28 -6.66
C ILE A 651 -27.13 20.48 -7.93
N ASN A 652 -25.88 20.43 -8.35
CA ASN A 652 -25.47 19.71 -9.56
C ASN A 652 -25.87 18.24 -9.54
N PHE A 653 -25.71 17.58 -8.39
CA PHE A 653 -26.09 16.21 -8.17
C PHE A 653 -26.47 15.95 -6.72
N GLY A 654 -27.64 15.39 -6.49
CA GLY A 654 -28.15 14.99 -5.17
C GLY A 654 -28.74 13.59 -5.20
N LYS A 655 -28.33 12.78 -4.22
CA LYS A 655 -28.76 11.40 -4.06
C LYS A 655 -29.07 11.06 -2.61
N LEU A 656 -30.23 10.46 -2.37
CA LEU A 656 -30.60 9.84 -1.12
C LEU A 656 -30.39 8.33 -1.22
N ARG A 657 -29.97 7.70 -0.13
CA ARG A 657 -29.78 6.25 -0.05
C ARG A 657 -30.11 5.73 1.32
N ALA A 658 -30.71 4.54 1.33
CA ALA A 658 -30.98 3.76 2.52
C ALA A 658 -30.52 2.33 2.28
N ASN A 659 -29.92 1.71 3.29
CA ASN A 659 -29.49 0.33 3.18
C ASN A 659 -29.62 -0.39 4.52
N TYR A 660 -29.95 -1.67 4.43
CA TYR A 660 -29.90 -2.63 5.51
C TYR A 660 -29.15 -3.87 5.02
N GLY A 661 -28.31 -4.46 5.86
CA GLY A 661 -27.60 -5.67 5.53
C GLY A 661 -27.03 -6.36 6.75
N GLU A 662 -26.98 -7.67 6.67
CA GLU A 662 -26.40 -8.53 7.67
C GLU A 662 -25.17 -9.24 7.13
N THR A 663 -24.18 -9.42 7.97
CA THR A 663 -23.01 -10.24 7.71
C THR A 663 -22.48 -10.77 9.04
N GLY A 664 -21.79 -11.88 9.01
CA GLY A 664 -21.22 -12.50 10.21
C GLY A 664 -19.72 -12.71 10.07
N VAL A 665 -19.09 -13.11 11.16
CA VAL A 665 -17.69 -13.57 11.18
C VAL A 665 -17.70 -15.01 11.66
N ASP A 666 -17.03 -15.91 10.93
CA ASP A 666 -16.82 -17.28 11.38
C ASP A 666 -15.55 -17.41 12.23
N THR A 667 -15.41 -18.54 12.91
CA THR A 667 -14.28 -18.85 13.78
C THR A 667 -13.04 -19.25 12.97
N ASN A 668 -11.86 -19.18 13.60
CA ASN A 668 -10.67 -19.86 13.09
C ASN A 668 -10.84 -21.38 13.13
N PRO A 669 -10.08 -22.15 12.29
CA PRO A 669 -10.07 -23.61 12.40
C PRO A 669 -9.75 -24.07 13.82
N TYR A 670 -10.43 -25.13 14.27
CA TYR A 670 -10.21 -25.83 15.54
C TYR A 670 -10.49 -25.00 16.83
N GLN A 671 -11.31 -23.95 16.73
CA GLN A 671 -11.71 -23.13 17.88
C GLN A 671 -13.10 -23.45 18.45
N VAL A 672 -13.79 -24.43 17.90
CA VAL A 672 -15.16 -24.81 18.30
C VAL A 672 -15.09 -26.09 19.13
N LEU A 673 -14.54 -26.02 20.32
CA LEU A 673 -14.55 -27.11 21.28
C LEU A 673 -15.19 -26.63 22.58
#